data_19b11d1a73dba53f03f56c629aada0af
#
_entry.id   19b11d1a73dba53f03f56c629aada0af
#
_cell.length_a   1.000
_cell.length_b   1.000
_cell.length_c   1.000
_cell.angle_alpha   90.00
_cell.angle_beta   90.00
_cell.angle_gamma   90.00
#
_symmetry.space_group_name_H-M   'P 1'
#
loop_
_entity.id
_entity.type
_entity.pdbx_description
1 polymer ?
#
loop_
_entity_poly.entity_id
_entity_poly.type
_entity_poly.pdbx_seq_one_letter_code
_entity_poly.pdbx_strand_id
1 'polypeptide(L)'
;SGNGSLIKKGQGDMTLDGINSYQGITRIDQGNLRINSDQSLGGGNKNNSDLIMNGGGLKIFGSFASDRDVYFNADGDISVDKDMSSSWNKIHTGDYKFTKSGEGELIVRNGGDASEISLMNGALTLINLNMNSEKQDALLNVNNGVLNIIGGDVSAKNDLIYITGDSTINLDNVSIKSSGNGMRLSDNVQSTLSLRNQYTDMPILVEGKNSILNINAGDNTTLASNMHKSDESTINLNLMNNSSNWVISQRTDVDNVRNSGNIIFSPLNKSEFNNLNIKGDYSGGNGTITLNTVLNKGGDKDQQLSDKVLIKGNVSGETVLKVVPQGNGDNTASAPGNIFSSRDGISLVQVGGDAADNAFKLDREYISTGTKSPYQYRLFTYRGDQVDQQSNFLGDKPVNVDFRLQTAYLDSSGNVVPGVDPDYNNSNNENGNGTGNDNGTGNGNGTGNGTGNGTGNGTGNGNTGERKSRPLIVRQASSYLSLPAALSNYSNFVLDNIDRRLGDIYSKNNNKQIKDFDFYYRFITSSDSYKSNLDLDNYGYDFKQKNNAMSIGTNWTAFDYGNNKVFLGANYTFGDSRTNVTNSSQESSYMVVNANTFSLTGTLINVNDYYIDGVLSYGLYNGHIYNNREKISRVKADSFDLSIEFGKRFDLVNSLEIEPQ
;
A
#
# COMPACT_ATOMS: atom_id res chain seq x y z
N SER A 1 -59.76 -22.90 -31.74
CA SER A 1 -58.73 -23.78 -32.31
C SER A 1 -58.56 -23.47 -33.81
N GLY A 2 -57.35 -23.55 -34.33
CA GLY A 2 -57.00 -23.28 -35.72
C GLY A 2 -55.74 -22.41 -35.86
N ASN A 3 -55.33 -22.12 -37.10
CA ASN A 3 -54.15 -21.34 -37.42
C ASN A 3 -54.37 -19.80 -37.27
N GLY A 4 -55.47 -19.38 -36.66
CA GLY A 4 -55.81 -17.98 -36.46
C GLY A 4 -54.94 -17.29 -35.36
N SER A 5 -54.91 -15.97 -35.44
CA SER A 5 -54.29 -15.09 -34.45
C SER A 5 -55.35 -14.42 -33.57
N LEU A 6 -54.94 -14.04 -32.31
CA LEU A 6 -55.80 -13.25 -31.45
C LEU A 6 -55.35 -11.78 -31.52
N ILE A 7 -56.28 -10.87 -31.80
CA ILE A 7 -56.04 -9.44 -31.78
C ILE A 7 -56.98 -8.79 -30.77
N LYS A 8 -56.44 -8.27 -29.67
CA LYS A 8 -57.19 -7.51 -28.67
C LYS A 8 -57.32 -6.06 -29.12
N LYS A 9 -58.56 -5.60 -29.37
CA LYS A 9 -58.90 -4.23 -29.75
C LYS A 9 -59.90 -3.60 -28.77
N GLY A 10 -60.01 -2.30 -28.80
CA GLY A 10 -60.88 -1.55 -27.90
C GLY A 10 -60.35 -1.37 -26.50
N GLN A 11 -60.81 -0.36 -25.78
CA GLN A 11 -60.25 0.14 -24.52
C GLN A 11 -60.52 -0.75 -23.28
N GLY A 12 -61.53 -1.62 -23.32
CA GLY A 12 -61.86 -2.47 -22.17
C GLY A 12 -60.90 -3.63 -21.96
N ASP A 13 -60.99 -4.27 -20.78
CA ASP A 13 -60.21 -5.47 -20.44
C ASP A 13 -60.85 -6.71 -21.06
N MET A 14 -60.05 -7.64 -21.58
CA MET A 14 -60.41 -8.95 -22.00
C MET A 14 -59.70 -10.00 -21.16
N THR A 15 -60.41 -10.95 -20.57
CA THR A 15 -59.81 -12.02 -19.77
C THR A 15 -59.75 -13.33 -20.54
N LEU A 16 -58.60 -13.97 -20.57
CA LEU A 16 -58.36 -15.32 -21.04
C LEU A 16 -57.87 -16.17 -19.87
N ASP A 17 -58.75 -16.99 -19.30
CA ASP A 17 -58.49 -17.82 -18.11
C ASP A 17 -58.46 -19.33 -18.42
N GLY A 18 -58.72 -19.72 -19.66
CA GLY A 18 -58.73 -21.09 -20.12
C GLY A 18 -57.57 -21.48 -21.01
N ILE A 19 -57.50 -22.78 -21.33
CA ILE A 19 -56.55 -23.32 -22.30
C ILE A 19 -57.05 -23.00 -23.71
N ASN A 20 -56.24 -22.22 -24.44
CA ASN A 20 -56.54 -21.89 -25.84
C ASN A 20 -55.62 -22.67 -26.79
N SER A 21 -56.11 -22.99 -27.97
CA SER A 21 -55.39 -23.85 -28.92
C SER A 21 -55.19 -23.21 -30.31
N TYR A 22 -55.37 -21.88 -30.44
CA TYR A 22 -54.99 -21.17 -31.66
C TYR A 22 -53.48 -21.15 -31.87
N GLN A 23 -53.05 -21.20 -33.15
CA GLN A 23 -51.62 -21.37 -33.48
C GLN A 23 -50.91 -20.08 -33.92
N GLY A 24 -51.66 -18.98 -34.12
CA GLY A 24 -51.11 -17.71 -34.56
C GLY A 24 -50.65 -16.83 -33.39
N ILE A 25 -50.19 -15.62 -33.71
CA ILE A 25 -49.71 -14.64 -32.75
C ILE A 25 -50.85 -14.10 -31.87
N THR A 26 -50.50 -13.62 -30.69
CA THR A 26 -51.33 -12.76 -29.85
C THR A 26 -50.86 -11.32 -29.99
N ARG A 27 -51.77 -10.39 -30.39
CA ARG A 27 -51.47 -8.97 -30.50
C ARG A 27 -52.45 -8.13 -29.68
N ILE A 28 -51.91 -7.17 -28.93
CA ILE A 28 -52.68 -6.27 -28.09
C ILE A 28 -52.55 -4.85 -28.65
N ASP A 29 -53.61 -4.39 -29.34
CA ASP A 29 -53.63 -3.07 -29.99
C ASP A 29 -54.13 -1.98 -29.02
N GLN A 30 -55.11 -2.28 -28.17
CA GLN A 30 -55.74 -1.31 -27.25
C GLN A 30 -56.32 -2.02 -26.01
N GLY A 31 -56.42 -1.30 -24.87
CA GLY A 31 -56.93 -1.83 -23.62
C GLY A 31 -56.05 -2.96 -23.07
N ASN A 32 -56.58 -3.80 -22.19
CA ASN A 32 -55.76 -4.81 -21.53
C ASN A 32 -56.23 -6.24 -21.88
N LEU A 33 -55.26 -7.13 -22.08
CA LEU A 33 -55.47 -8.57 -22.09
C LEU A 33 -55.08 -9.13 -20.71
N ARG A 34 -55.99 -9.82 -20.03
CA ARG A 34 -55.76 -10.46 -18.73
C ARG A 34 -55.58 -11.96 -18.91
N ILE A 35 -54.50 -12.52 -18.35
CA ILE A 35 -54.13 -13.94 -18.45
C ILE A 35 -53.68 -14.50 -17.11
N ASN A 36 -53.91 -15.81 -16.89
CA ASN A 36 -53.44 -16.53 -15.71
C ASN A 36 -52.40 -17.62 -16.00
N SER A 37 -52.14 -17.94 -17.26
CA SER A 37 -51.19 -18.96 -17.68
C SER A 37 -50.68 -18.70 -19.11
N ASP A 38 -49.55 -19.31 -19.48
CA ASP A 38 -49.02 -19.28 -20.85
C ASP A 38 -50.02 -19.92 -21.86
N GLN A 39 -50.72 -20.95 -21.41
CA GLN A 39 -51.74 -21.64 -22.24
C GLN A 39 -52.94 -20.75 -22.61
N SER A 40 -53.15 -19.66 -21.88
CA SER A 40 -54.16 -18.65 -22.23
C SER A 40 -53.86 -17.96 -23.57
N LEU A 41 -52.60 -17.94 -24.00
CA LEU A 41 -52.11 -17.29 -25.23
C LEU A 41 -52.04 -18.22 -26.44
N GLY A 42 -52.73 -19.35 -26.40
CA GLY A 42 -52.76 -20.31 -27.50
C GLY A 42 -51.67 -21.38 -27.46
N GLY A 43 -51.75 -22.38 -28.33
CA GLY A 43 -50.89 -23.56 -28.38
C GLY A 43 -49.83 -23.56 -29.48
N GLY A 44 -49.46 -22.41 -30.04
CA GLY A 44 -48.52 -22.30 -31.17
C GLY A 44 -47.12 -22.85 -30.91
N ASN A 45 -46.48 -23.36 -31.97
CA ASN A 45 -45.06 -23.72 -31.93
C ASN A 45 -44.21 -22.50 -31.65
N LYS A 46 -43.09 -22.69 -30.94
CA LYS A 46 -42.14 -21.65 -30.45
C LYS A 46 -41.76 -20.56 -31.46
N ASN A 47 -41.95 -20.76 -32.77
CA ASN A 47 -41.51 -19.80 -33.81
C ASN A 47 -42.64 -18.89 -34.34
N ASN A 48 -43.90 -19.05 -33.89
CA ASN A 48 -45.06 -18.28 -34.40
C ASN A 48 -46.02 -17.84 -33.28
N SER A 49 -45.65 -17.94 -32.02
CA SER A 49 -46.59 -17.71 -30.92
C SER A 49 -46.20 -16.53 -30.02
N ASP A 50 -45.39 -15.61 -30.54
CA ASP A 50 -44.93 -14.44 -29.80
C ASP A 50 -46.09 -13.51 -29.42
N LEU A 51 -45.86 -12.73 -28.37
CA LEU A 51 -46.76 -11.69 -27.92
C LEU A 51 -46.33 -10.34 -28.52
N ILE A 52 -47.25 -9.67 -29.19
CA ILE A 52 -47.03 -8.34 -29.77
C ILE A 52 -47.80 -7.29 -28.97
N MET A 53 -47.09 -6.37 -28.36
CA MET A 53 -47.61 -5.18 -27.68
C MET A 53 -47.64 -4.01 -28.68
N ASN A 54 -48.86 -3.60 -29.11
CA ASN A 54 -49.01 -2.57 -30.13
C ASN A 54 -49.85 -1.39 -29.61
N GLY A 55 -49.59 -0.98 -28.33
CA GLY A 55 -50.23 0.14 -27.65
C GLY A 55 -51.24 -0.25 -26.57
N GLY A 56 -51.37 -1.54 -26.26
CA GLY A 56 -52.21 -2.04 -25.15
C GLY A 56 -51.37 -2.63 -24.00
N GLY A 57 -52.02 -3.11 -22.95
CA GLY A 57 -51.41 -3.70 -21.76
C GLY A 57 -51.67 -5.19 -21.59
N LEU A 58 -50.75 -5.89 -20.97
CA LEU A 58 -50.90 -7.27 -20.51
C LEU A 58 -51.06 -7.28 -19.00
N LYS A 59 -52.13 -7.88 -18.48
CA LYS A 59 -52.33 -8.06 -17.02
C LYS A 59 -52.26 -9.54 -16.66
N ILE A 60 -51.36 -9.87 -15.76
CA ILE A 60 -51.05 -11.24 -15.33
C ILE A 60 -51.58 -11.46 -13.91
N PHE A 61 -52.54 -12.37 -13.76
CA PHE A 61 -53.15 -12.73 -12.49
C PHE A 61 -52.90 -14.20 -12.08
N GLY A 62 -51.86 -14.81 -12.61
CA GLY A 62 -51.38 -16.15 -12.26
C GLY A 62 -49.87 -16.25 -12.35
N SER A 63 -49.29 -17.24 -11.67
CA SER A 63 -47.84 -17.51 -11.73
C SER A 63 -47.53 -18.55 -12.79
N PHE A 64 -46.67 -18.22 -13.77
CA PHE A 64 -46.29 -19.13 -14.84
C PHE A 64 -44.96 -18.76 -15.49
N ALA A 65 -44.41 -19.70 -16.26
CA ALA A 65 -43.28 -19.47 -17.16
C ALA A 65 -43.73 -19.58 -18.60
N SER A 66 -43.29 -18.66 -19.46
CA SER A 66 -43.52 -18.63 -20.90
C SER A 66 -42.19 -18.65 -21.64
N ASP A 67 -42.07 -19.46 -22.69
CA ASP A 67 -40.91 -19.46 -23.61
C ASP A 67 -41.12 -18.49 -24.79
N ARG A 68 -42.16 -17.66 -24.75
CA ARG A 68 -42.49 -16.66 -25.79
C ARG A 68 -41.59 -15.44 -25.65
N ASP A 69 -41.27 -14.83 -26.78
CA ASP A 69 -40.72 -13.49 -26.84
C ASP A 69 -41.87 -12.45 -26.84
N VAL A 70 -41.59 -11.28 -26.30
CA VAL A 70 -42.54 -10.16 -26.29
C VAL A 70 -41.96 -9.03 -27.15
N TYR A 71 -42.69 -8.60 -28.16
CA TYR A 71 -42.29 -7.53 -29.07
C TYR A 71 -43.16 -6.29 -28.85
N PHE A 72 -42.54 -5.15 -28.70
CA PHE A 72 -43.20 -3.85 -28.58
C PHE A 72 -43.15 -3.13 -29.93
N ASN A 73 -44.31 -2.84 -30.50
CA ASN A 73 -44.46 -2.00 -31.66
C ASN A 73 -45.07 -0.63 -31.32
N ALA A 74 -45.29 -0.38 -30.04
CA ALA A 74 -45.67 0.88 -29.42
C ALA A 74 -45.37 0.76 -27.91
N ASP A 75 -45.40 1.88 -27.19
CA ASP A 75 -45.30 1.87 -25.75
C ASP A 75 -46.35 0.96 -25.12
N GLY A 76 -45.96 0.16 -24.13
CA GLY A 76 -46.87 -0.82 -23.54
C GLY A 76 -46.51 -1.17 -22.09
N ASP A 77 -47.50 -1.75 -21.40
CA ASP A 77 -47.42 -2.12 -20.00
C ASP A 77 -47.61 -3.61 -19.78
N ILE A 78 -46.78 -4.21 -18.94
CA ILE A 78 -46.99 -5.56 -18.38
C ILE A 78 -47.20 -5.43 -16.88
N SER A 79 -48.42 -5.66 -16.43
CA SER A 79 -48.80 -5.64 -15.02
C SER A 79 -48.86 -7.04 -14.46
N VAL A 80 -48.26 -7.29 -13.30
CA VAL A 80 -48.31 -8.56 -12.59
C VAL A 80 -48.98 -8.33 -11.25
N ASP A 81 -50.05 -9.08 -10.99
CA ASP A 81 -50.81 -8.95 -9.74
C ASP A 81 -49.96 -9.38 -8.54
N LYS A 82 -50.29 -8.83 -7.35
CA LYS A 82 -49.62 -9.11 -6.10
C LYS A 82 -49.51 -10.61 -5.84
N ASP A 83 -48.38 -11.04 -5.28
CA ASP A 83 -48.03 -12.43 -4.95
C ASP A 83 -47.93 -13.37 -6.18
N MET A 84 -47.98 -12.82 -7.40
CA MET A 84 -47.77 -13.56 -8.63
C MET A 84 -46.38 -13.32 -9.19
N SER A 85 -45.83 -14.36 -9.87
CA SER A 85 -44.56 -14.27 -10.58
C SER A 85 -44.67 -14.84 -11.98
N SER A 86 -44.26 -14.09 -12.99
CA SER A 86 -44.31 -14.53 -14.38
C SER A 86 -42.95 -14.38 -15.04
N SER A 87 -42.49 -15.45 -15.72
CA SER A 87 -41.22 -15.41 -16.42
C SER A 87 -41.38 -15.59 -17.94
N TRP A 88 -40.65 -14.77 -18.69
CA TRP A 88 -40.68 -14.70 -20.14
C TRP A 88 -39.31 -14.94 -20.75
N ASN A 89 -39.25 -15.34 -22.02
CA ASN A 89 -37.96 -15.60 -22.67
C ASN A 89 -37.19 -14.30 -22.91
N LYS A 90 -37.68 -13.46 -23.84
CA LYS A 90 -37.07 -12.17 -24.20
C LYS A 90 -38.10 -11.07 -24.30
N ILE A 91 -37.63 -9.83 -24.13
CA ILE A 91 -38.41 -8.62 -24.41
C ILE A 91 -37.65 -7.79 -25.45
N HIS A 92 -38.33 -7.44 -26.56
CA HIS A 92 -37.83 -6.60 -27.63
C HIS A 92 -38.67 -5.34 -27.70
N THR A 93 -38.08 -4.21 -27.33
CA THR A 93 -38.80 -2.92 -27.35
C THR A 93 -38.47 -2.05 -28.56
N GLY A 94 -37.33 -2.29 -29.22
CA GLY A 94 -36.84 -1.36 -30.23
C GLY A 94 -36.76 0.06 -29.66
N ASP A 95 -37.46 0.99 -30.32
CA ASP A 95 -37.49 2.40 -29.88
C ASP A 95 -38.61 2.73 -28.88
N TYR A 96 -39.39 1.75 -28.47
CA TYR A 96 -40.53 1.96 -27.60
C TYR A 96 -40.22 1.71 -26.14
N LYS A 97 -41.08 2.27 -25.27
CA LYS A 97 -40.97 2.14 -23.82
C LYS A 97 -41.69 0.89 -23.34
N PHE A 98 -41.00 0.10 -22.55
CA PHE A 98 -41.59 -0.98 -21.77
C PHE A 98 -41.83 -0.51 -20.33
N THR A 99 -43.08 -0.64 -19.85
CA THR A 99 -43.43 -0.40 -18.45
C THR A 99 -43.78 -1.71 -17.76
N LYS A 100 -43.13 -1.97 -16.60
CA LYS A 100 -43.55 -2.99 -15.66
C LYS A 100 -44.36 -2.33 -14.55
N SER A 101 -45.59 -2.75 -14.37
CA SER A 101 -46.46 -2.31 -13.28
C SER A 101 -47.01 -3.49 -12.44
N GLY A 102 -47.85 -3.18 -11.43
CA GLY A 102 -48.36 -4.17 -10.48
C GLY A 102 -47.33 -4.64 -9.44
N GLU A 103 -47.81 -5.15 -8.32
CA GLU A 103 -46.97 -5.48 -7.15
C GLU A 103 -46.23 -6.83 -7.25
N GLY A 104 -46.57 -7.68 -8.25
CA GLY A 104 -45.94 -8.97 -8.48
C GLY A 104 -44.61 -8.87 -9.22
N GLU A 105 -43.99 -10.02 -9.49
CA GLU A 105 -42.70 -10.14 -10.12
C GLU A 105 -42.80 -10.49 -11.62
N LEU A 106 -42.00 -9.79 -12.44
CA LEU A 106 -41.75 -10.13 -13.82
C LEU A 106 -40.28 -10.51 -14.01
N ILE A 107 -40.02 -11.66 -14.62
CA ILE A 107 -38.67 -12.17 -14.90
C ILE A 107 -38.50 -12.27 -16.43
N VAL A 108 -37.43 -11.66 -16.96
CA VAL A 108 -36.99 -11.83 -18.35
C VAL A 108 -35.68 -12.63 -18.34
N ARG A 109 -35.73 -13.86 -18.88
CA ARG A 109 -34.67 -14.86 -18.67
C ARG A 109 -33.47 -14.73 -19.61
N ASN A 110 -33.65 -14.25 -20.82
CA ASN A 110 -32.62 -14.21 -21.85
C ASN A 110 -32.40 -12.81 -22.42
N GLY A 111 -32.62 -11.79 -21.58
CA GLY A 111 -32.45 -10.40 -21.96
C GLY A 111 -33.43 -9.92 -23.02
N GLY A 112 -32.91 -9.15 -23.95
CA GLY A 112 -33.66 -8.51 -25.03
C GLY A 112 -32.94 -7.27 -25.46
N ASP A 113 -33.55 -6.51 -26.32
CA ASP A 113 -33.15 -5.17 -26.72
C ASP A 113 -34.21 -4.17 -26.23
N ALA A 114 -33.79 -3.21 -25.47
CA ALA A 114 -34.70 -2.16 -24.99
C ALA A 114 -33.99 -0.81 -25.01
N SER A 115 -34.74 0.23 -25.35
CA SER A 115 -34.23 1.62 -25.33
C SER A 115 -34.67 2.40 -24.09
N GLU A 116 -35.78 1.98 -23.45
CA GLU A 116 -36.29 2.55 -22.21
C GLU A 116 -37.13 1.52 -21.44
N ILE A 117 -36.83 1.29 -20.18
CA ILE A 117 -37.59 0.47 -19.25
C ILE A 117 -38.06 1.31 -18.06
N SER A 118 -39.35 1.24 -17.73
CA SER A 118 -39.92 1.81 -16.52
C SER A 118 -40.42 0.73 -15.58
N LEU A 119 -39.90 0.68 -14.36
CA LEU A 119 -40.45 -0.10 -13.26
C LEU A 119 -41.25 0.83 -12.35
N MET A 120 -42.56 0.63 -12.31
CA MET A 120 -43.48 1.46 -11.52
C MET A 120 -43.74 0.88 -10.13
N ASN A 121 -43.87 -0.45 -10.03
CA ASN A 121 -44.08 -1.17 -8.75
C ASN A 121 -43.67 -2.63 -8.88
N GLY A 122 -43.54 -3.33 -7.76
CA GLY A 122 -43.25 -4.76 -7.68
C GLY A 122 -41.79 -5.08 -7.98
N ALA A 123 -41.55 -6.22 -8.61
CA ALA A 123 -40.22 -6.67 -8.96
C ALA A 123 -40.04 -6.90 -10.46
N LEU A 124 -38.89 -6.48 -10.99
CA LEU A 124 -38.46 -6.77 -12.35
C LEU A 124 -37.05 -7.40 -12.28
N THR A 125 -36.94 -8.62 -12.78
CA THR A 125 -35.69 -9.36 -12.88
C THR A 125 -35.29 -9.53 -14.34
N LEU A 126 -34.16 -8.99 -14.75
CA LEU A 126 -33.61 -9.03 -16.09
C LEU A 126 -32.32 -9.84 -16.09
N ILE A 127 -32.30 -10.95 -16.82
CA ILE A 127 -31.16 -11.86 -16.89
C ILE A 127 -30.51 -11.78 -18.28
N ASN A 128 -29.19 -11.59 -18.33
CA ASN A 128 -28.41 -11.40 -19.57
C ASN A 128 -28.93 -10.24 -20.42
N LEU A 129 -29.22 -9.11 -19.78
CA LEU A 129 -29.73 -7.92 -20.46
C LEU A 129 -28.64 -7.29 -21.32
N ASN A 130 -28.92 -7.02 -22.60
CA ASN A 130 -28.05 -6.29 -23.50
C ASN A 130 -28.78 -5.05 -24.00
N MET A 131 -28.37 -3.89 -23.47
CA MET A 131 -29.03 -2.62 -23.79
C MET A 131 -27.99 -1.54 -24.10
N ASN A 132 -28.26 -0.79 -25.18
CA ASN A 132 -27.50 0.42 -25.51
C ASN A 132 -28.48 1.52 -25.87
N SER A 133 -28.52 2.60 -25.10
CA SER A 133 -29.37 3.75 -25.34
C SER A 133 -28.60 4.99 -25.73
N GLU A 134 -28.88 5.53 -26.89
CA GLU A 134 -28.41 6.85 -27.36
C GLU A 134 -29.40 7.99 -27.01
N LYS A 135 -30.51 7.67 -26.31
CA LYS A 135 -31.56 8.62 -25.94
C LYS A 135 -31.04 9.62 -24.88
N GLN A 136 -31.75 10.75 -24.80
CA GLN A 136 -31.50 11.81 -23.80
C GLN A 136 -32.05 11.44 -22.42
N ASP A 137 -33.08 10.60 -22.37
CA ASP A 137 -33.74 10.17 -21.15
C ASP A 137 -33.00 8.96 -20.52
N ALA A 138 -33.29 8.69 -19.24
CA ALA A 138 -32.71 7.56 -18.54
C ALA A 138 -33.17 6.24 -19.18
N LEU A 139 -32.21 5.30 -19.27
CA LEU A 139 -32.50 3.97 -19.83
C LEU A 139 -33.43 3.16 -18.91
N LEU A 140 -33.20 3.25 -17.59
CA LEU A 140 -33.97 2.55 -16.56
C LEU A 140 -34.60 3.57 -15.61
N ASN A 141 -35.94 3.72 -15.65
CA ASN A 141 -36.70 4.54 -14.73
C ASN A 141 -37.31 3.66 -13.64
N VAL A 142 -36.97 3.90 -12.37
CA VAL A 142 -37.42 3.06 -11.24
C VAL A 142 -38.23 3.90 -10.25
N ASN A 143 -39.46 3.47 -10.02
CA ASN A 143 -40.39 4.11 -9.09
C ASN A 143 -41.08 3.05 -8.23
N ASN A 144 -40.73 2.98 -6.96
CA ASN A 144 -41.28 2.03 -5.97
C ASN A 144 -41.16 0.56 -6.36
N GLY A 145 -39.94 0.01 -6.42
CA GLY A 145 -39.83 -1.39 -6.81
C GLY A 145 -38.44 -2.01 -6.55
N VAL A 146 -38.36 -3.29 -6.90
CA VAL A 146 -37.11 -4.06 -6.87
C VAL A 146 -36.67 -4.35 -8.30
N LEU A 147 -35.52 -3.78 -8.70
CA LEU A 147 -34.90 -4.05 -10.00
C LEU A 147 -33.70 -4.98 -9.80
N ASN A 148 -33.75 -6.16 -10.37
CA ASN A 148 -32.63 -7.10 -10.40
C ASN A 148 -32.08 -7.21 -11.83
N ILE A 149 -30.78 -6.96 -12.00
CA ILE A 149 -30.10 -7.20 -13.28
C ILE A 149 -28.95 -8.18 -13.02
N ILE A 150 -29.00 -9.31 -13.75
CA ILE A 150 -28.06 -10.42 -13.57
C ILE A 150 -27.40 -10.74 -14.91
N GLY A 151 -26.15 -10.44 -15.05
CA GLY A 151 -25.37 -10.60 -16.28
C GLY A 151 -25.80 -9.64 -17.40
N GLY A 152 -24.99 -9.60 -18.46
CA GLY A 152 -25.25 -8.79 -19.67
C GLY A 152 -24.47 -7.48 -19.68
N ASP A 153 -24.70 -6.69 -20.72
CA ASP A 153 -24.05 -5.41 -21.01
C ASP A 153 -25.09 -4.30 -21.10
N VAL A 154 -24.94 -3.28 -20.26
CA VAL A 154 -25.87 -2.15 -20.21
C VAL A 154 -25.09 -0.85 -20.39
N SER A 155 -25.43 -0.08 -21.43
CA SER A 155 -24.79 1.19 -21.70
C SER A 155 -25.81 2.29 -22.01
N ALA A 156 -25.52 3.50 -21.55
CA ALA A 156 -26.32 4.68 -21.81
C ALA A 156 -25.43 5.92 -22.08
N LYS A 157 -25.91 6.78 -22.97
CA LYS A 157 -25.23 8.06 -23.26
C LYS A 157 -25.39 9.07 -22.13
N ASN A 158 -26.55 9.07 -21.47
CA ASN A 158 -26.89 9.94 -20.35
C ASN A 158 -27.11 9.14 -19.06
N ASP A 159 -28.22 9.40 -18.34
CA ASP A 159 -28.54 8.68 -17.12
C ASP A 159 -28.81 7.19 -17.44
N LEU A 160 -28.14 6.30 -16.72
CA LEU A 160 -28.42 4.87 -16.85
C LEU A 160 -29.65 4.48 -16.03
N ILE A 161 -29.64 4.87 -14.75
CA ILE A 161 -30.73 4.57 -13.80
C ILE A 161 -31.21 5.88 -13.17
N TYR A 162 -32.49 6.20 -13.34
CA TYR A 162 -33.16 7.28 -12.66
C TYR A 162 -34.19 6.76 -11.68
N ILE A 163 -34.06 7.14 -10.42
CA ILE A 163 -34.89 6.63 -9.32
C ILE A 163 -35.78 7.77 -8.83
N THR A 164 -37.09 7.55 -8.93
CA THR A 164 -38.12 8.53 -8.58
C THR A 164 -39.01 8.12 -7.40
N GLY A 165 -38.83 6.93 -6.86
CA GLY A 165 -39.50 6.41 -5.67
C GLY A 165 -38.65 5.39 -4.95
N ASP A 166 -39.04 5.01 -3.74
CA ASP A 166 -38.30 4.11 -2.86
C ASP A 166 -38.05 2.74 -3.51
N SER A 167 -36.80 2.42 -3.76
CA SER A 167 -36.46 1.29 -4.62
C SER A 167 -35.23 0.53 -4.15
N THR A 168 -35.16 -0.74 -4.57
CA THR A 168 -33.95 -1.56 -4.41
C THR A 168 -33.43 -1.97 -5.78
N ILE A 169 -32.20 -1.67 -6.05
CA ILE A 169 -31.49 -2.03 -7.28
C ILE A 169 -30.39 -3.04 -6.93
N ASN A 170 -30.45 -4.23 -7.54
CA ASN A 170 -29.46 -5.28 -7.36
C ASN A 170 -28.77 -5.56 -8.71
N LEU A 171 -27.46 -5.39 -8.76
CA LEU A 171 -26.62 -5.64 -9.92
C LEU A 171 -25.65 -6.78 -9.62
N ASP A 172 -25.74 -7.86 -10.40
CA ASP A 172 -24.86 -9.03 -10.25
C ASP A 172 -24.23 -9.39 -11.60
N ASN A 173 -22.92 -9.25 -11.71
CA ASN A 173 -22.12 -9.59 -12.90
C ASN A 173 -22.60 -8.86 -14.19
N VAL A 174 -22.91 -7.58 -14.09
CA VAL A 174 -23.40 -6.74 -15.20
C VAL A 174 -22.29 -5.81 -15.67
N SER A 175 -22.01 -5.79 -16.97
CA SER A 175 -21.12 -4.78 -17.57
C SER A 175 -21.91 -3.47 -17.71
N ILE A 176 -21.45 -2.42 -17.02
CA ILE A 176 -22.14 -1.12 -16.99
C ILE A 176 -21.23 -0.03 -17.54
N LYS A 177 -21.77 0.77 -18.49
CA LYS A 177 -21.11 1.97 -19.01
C LYS A 177 -22.09 3.11 -19.10
N SER A 178 -21.71 4.29 -18.59
CA SER A 178 -22.46 5.51 -18.78
C SER A 178 -21.49 6.66 -19.11
N SER A 179 -21.84 7.45 -20.13
CA SER A 179 -21.08 8.66 -20.48
C SER A 179 -21.59 9.90 -19.74
N GLY A 180 -22.79 9.81 -19.17
CA GLY A 180 -23.41 10.84 -18.32
C GLY A 180 -23.46 10.43 -16.85
N ASN A 181 -24.54 10.78 -16.14
CA ASN A 181 -24.79 10.31 -14.79
C ASN A 181 -25.20 8.83 -14.83
N GLY A 182 -24.43 7.96 -14.19
CA GLY A 182 -24.76 6.54 -14.17
C GLY A 182 -26.04 6.24 -13.38
N MET A 183 -26.16 6.87 -12.22
CA MET A 183 -27.34 6.78 -11.36
C MET A 183 -27.72 8.15 -10.82
N ARG A 184 -29.03 8.46 -10.85
CA ARG A 184 -29.57 9.71 -10.30
C ARG A 184 -30.80 9.44 -9.45
N LEU A 185 -30.93 10.14 -8.32
CA LEU A 185 -32.11 10.10 -7.45
C LEU A 185 -32.85 11.45 -7.47
N SER A 186 -34.18 11.38 -7.47
CA SER A 186 -35.04 12.56 -7.30
C SER A 186 -35.27 12.88 -5.81
N ASP A 187 -36.07 13.93 -5.53
CA ASP A 187 -36.42 14.37 -4.17
C ASP A 187 -37.18 13.33 -3.36
N ASN A 188 -36.93 13.25 -2.05
CA ASN A 188 -37.63 12.43 -1.05
C ASN A 188 -37.61 10.91 -1.35
N VAL A 189 -36.53 10.42 -1.92
CA VAL A 189 -36.36 8.98 -2.29
C VAL A 189 -35.40 8.32 -1.32
N GLN A 190 -35.78 7.12 -0.82
CA GLN A 190 -34.91 6.24 -0.04
C GLN A 190 -34.64 4.95 -0.80
N SER A 191 -33.41 4.79 -1.30
CA SER A 191 -33.11 3.66 -2.15
C SER A 191 -31.86 2.92 -1.71
N THR A 192 -31.79 1.64 -2.13
CA THR A 192 -30.63 0.77 -1.90
C THR A 192 -30.08 0.29 -3.22
N LEU A 193 -28.77 0.44 -3.41
CA LEU A 193 -27.99 -0.15 -4.49
C LEU A 193 -27.13 -1.28 -3.92
N SER A 194 -27.35 -2.51 -4.37
CA SER A 194 -26.55 -3.68 -4.01
C SER A 194 -25.76 -4.16 -5.21
N LEU A 195 -24.45 -4.29 -5.04
CA LEU A 195 -23.48 -4.68 -6.06
C LEU A 195 -22.84 -6.00 -5.68
N ARG A 196 -22.79 -6.94 -6.59
CA ARG A 196 -22.17 -8.25 -6.40
C ARG A 196 -21.52 -8.74 -7.68
N ASN A 197 -20.32 -9.33 -7.58
CA ASN A 197 -19.52 -9.76 -8.73
C ASN A 197 -19.42 -8.68 -9.82
N GLN A 198 -19.23 -7.43 -9.41
CA GLN A 198 -19.53 -6.27 -10.21
C GLN A 198 -18.32 -5.33 -10.32
N TYR A 199 -17.99 -4.94 -11.55
CA TYR A 199 -17.19 -3.74 -11.80
C TYR A 199 -18.12 -2.60 -12.22
N THR A 200 -18.17 -1.54 -11.46
CA THR A 200 -19.05 -0.39 -11.72
C THR A 200 -18.20 0.87 -11.84
N ASP A 201 -18.21 1.46 -13.02
CA ASP A 201 -17.57 2.76 -13.32
C ASP A 201 -18.65 3.69 -13.90
N MET A 202 -19.56 4.12 -13.03
CA MET A 202 -20.62 5.07 -13.39
C MET A 202 -20.70 6.16 -12.32
N PRO A 203 -20.87 7.45 -12.70
CA PRO A 203 -21.13 8.51 -11.74
C PRO A 203 -22.44 8.26 -10.98
N ILE A 204 -22.42 8.51 -9.68
CA ILE A 204 -23.62 8.42 -8.82
C ILE A 204 -23.94 9.81 -8.31
N LEU A 205 -25.14 10.29 -8.63
CA LEU A 205 -25.58 11.65 -8.32
C LEU A 205 -26.85 11.62 -7.47
N VAL A 206 -26.77 12.12 -6.25
CA VAL A 206 -27.91 12.24 -5.33
C VAL A 206 -28.21 13.71 -5.10
N GLU A 207 -28.90 14.34 -6.06
CA GLU A 207 -29.25 15.77 -6.01
C GLU A 207 -30.54 16.03 -5.25
N GLY A 208 -31.43 15.04 -5.16
CA GLY A 208 -32.76 15.18 -4.56
C GLY A 208 -32.71 15.57 -3.09
N LYS A 209 -33.54 16.53 -2.70
CA LYS A 209 -33.69 16.94 -1.29
C LYS A 209 -34.25 15.78 -0.47
N ASN A 210 -33.73 15.63 0.74
CA ASN A 210 -34.11 14.57 1.69
C ASN A 210 -33.98 13.14 1.13
N SER A 211 -33.13 12.94 0.12
CA SER A 211 -32.98 11.62 -0.49
C SER A 211 -31.82 10.86 0.12
N ILE A 212 -31.98 9.55 0.26
CA ILE A 212 -31.02 8.64 0.87
C ILE A 212 -30.69 7.52 -0.10
N LEU A 213 -29.42 7.36 -0.42
CA LEU A 213 -28.91 6.21 -1.15
C LEU A 213 -28.00 5.37 -0.23
N ASN A 214 -28.41 4.12 -0.02
CA ASN A 214 -27.58 3.12 0.65
C ASN A 214 -26.89 2.24 -0.39
N ILE A 215 -25.55 2.22 -0.40
CA ILE A 215 -24.76 1.41 -1.34
C ILE A 215 -24.14 0.25 -0.58
N ASN A 216 -24.43 -0.97 -0.98
CA ASN A 216 -23.85 -2.20 -0.47
C ASN A 216 -22.96 -2.84 -1.54
N ALA A 217 -21.65 -2.77 -1.36
CA ALA A 217 -20.68 -3.44 -2.22
C ALA A 217 -20.32 -4.80 -1.60
N GLY A 218 -20.78 -5.87 -2.23
CA GLY A 218 -20.60 -7.26 -1.76
C GLY A 218 -19.42 -7.97 -2.44
N ASP A 219 -19.55 -9.29 -2.57
CA ASP A 219 -18.50 -10.16 -3.06
C ASP A 219 -17.97 -9.75 -4.45
N ASN A 220 -16.64 -9.76 -4.60
CA ASN A 220 -15.93 -9.50 -5.86
C ASN A 220 -16.36 -8.20 -6.55
N THR A 221 -16.69 -7.18 -5.77
CA THR A 221 -17.16 -5.90 -6.30
C THR A 221 -16.04 -4.87 -6.33
N THR A 222 -15.94 -4.15 -7.45
CA THR A 222 -15.12 -2.94 -7.57
C THR A 222 -16.01 -1.78 -7.98
N LEU A 223 -16.16 -0.83 -7.06
CA LEU A 223 -16.89 0.42 -7.27
C LEU A 223 -15.87 1.50 -7.60
N ALA A 224 -15.78 1.90 -8.87
CA ALA A 224 -14.91 2.96 -9.37
C ALA A 224 -15.67 4.27 -9.61
N SER A 225 -16.83 4.41 -9.00
CA SER A 225 -17.78 5.50 -9.22
C SER A 225 -17.37 6.76 -8.45
N ASN A 226 -17.49 7.88 -9.12
CA ASN A 226 -17.50 9.19 -8.50
C ASN A 226 -18.89 9.46 -7.90
N MET A 227 -18.93 9.91 -6.67
CA MET A 227 -20.17 10.16 -5.94
C MET A 227 -20.30 11.65 -5.67
N HIS A 228 -21.43 12.21 -6.08
CA HIS A 228 -21.79 13.60 -5.82
C HIS A 228 -23.18 13.65 -5.17
N LYS A 229 -23.33 14.57 -4.23
CA LYS A 229 -24.60 14.75 -3.51
C LYS A 229 -24.88 16.22 -3.24
N SER A 230 -26.15 16.55 -3.08
CA SER A 230 -26.58 17.84 -2.53
C SER A 230 -26.33 17.88 -1.01
N ASP A 231 -26.39 19.08 -0.43
CA ASP A 231 -26.22 19.22 1.03
C ASP A 231 -27.36 18.58 1.83
N GLU A 232 -28.54 18.48 1.26
CA GLU A 232 -29.74 17.95 1.90
C GLU A 232 -29.94 16.44 1.64
N SER A 233 -29.05 15.79 0.88
CA SER A 233 -29.12 14.36 0.58
C SER A 233 -28.10 13.55 1.36
N THR A 234 -28.27 12.23 1.40
CA THR A 234 -27.42 11.28 2.15
C THR A 234 -26.96 10.15 1.26
N ILE A 235 -25.64 9.87 1.28
CA ILE A 235 -25.03 8.66 0.70
C ILE A 235 -24.37 7.87 1.81
N ASN A 236 -24.82 6.63 2.02
CA ASN A 236 -24.20 5.67 2.93
C ASN A 236 -23.53 4.55 2.12
N LEU A 237 -22.27 4.28 2.40
CA LEU A 237 -21.51 3.22 1.73
C LEU A 237 -21.13 2.11 2.71
N ASN A 238 -21.39 0.88 2.33
CA ASN A 238 -21.01 -0.32 3.06
C ASN A 238 -20.18 -1.25 2.15
N LEU A 239 -18.88 -1.34 2.41
CA LEU A 239 -17.99 -2.36 1.86
C LEU A 239 -18.08 -3.60 2.75
N MET A 240 -18.73 -4.64 2.28
CA MET A 240 -19.22 -5.74 3.12
C MET A 240 -18.13 -6.73 3.52
N ASN A 241 -17.08 -6.89 2.70
CA ASN A 241 -16.00 -7.87 2.94
C ASN A 241 -14.71 -7.50 2.20
N ASN A 242 -13.65 -8.28 2.41
CA ASN A 242 -12.31 -8.04 1.88
C ASN A 242 -12.18 -8.14 0.35
N SER A 243 -13.18 -8.65 -0.37
CA SER A 243 -13.22 -8.66 -1.83
C SER A 243 -13.98 -7.47 -2.42
N SER A 244 -14.53 -6.59 -1.57
CA SER A 244 -15.19 -5.35 -1.98
C SER A 244 -14.16 -4.22 -2.07
N ASN A 245 -14.09 -3.55 -3.22
CA ASN A 245 -13.17 -2.48 -3.48
C ASN A 245 -13.91 -1.19 -3.84
N TRP A 246 -13.49 -0.07 -3.30
CA TRP A 246 -13.92 1.25 -3.71
C TRP A 246 -12.72 2.06 -4.18
N VAL A 247 -12.70 2.42 -5.46
CA VAL A 247 -11.61 3.17 -6.10
C VAL A 247 -12.01 4.65 -6.18
N ILE A 248 -11.20 5.50 -5.60
CA ILE A 248 -11.40 6.95 -5.57
C ILE A 248 -10.42 7.60 -6.56
N SER A 249 -10.94 8.21 -7.62
CA SER A 249 -10.14 8.87 -8.67
C SER A 249 -10.21 10.41 -8.61
N GLN A 250 -11.11 10.96 -7.81
CA GLN A 250 -11.27 12.41 -7.57
C GLN A 250 -11.90 12.64 -6.20
N ARG A 251 -12.00 13.91 -5.80
CA ARG A 251 -12.69 14.28 -4.56
C ARG A 251 -14.08 13.65 -4.50
N THR A 252 -14.39 13.01 -3.40
CA THR A 252 -15.64 12.28 -3.18
C THR A 252 -16.24 12.64 -1.82
N ASP A 253 -17.56 12.92 -1.81
CA ASP A 253 -18.32 13.30 -0.63
C ASP A 253 -19.39 12.25 -0.33
N VAL A 254 -19.39 11.67 0.89
CA VAL A 254 -20.38 10.71 1.38
C VAL A 254 -20.76 11.04 2.83
N ASP A 255 -21.83 10.45 3.35
CA ASP A 255 -22.24 10.71 4.72
C ASP A 255 -21.69 9.68 5.70
N ASN A 256 -21.97 8.41 5.50
CA ASN A 256 -21.47 7.36 6.39
C ASN A 256 -20.78 6.26 5.61
N VAL A 257 -19.69 5.73 6.18
CA VAL A 257 -18.93 4.63 5.57
C VAL A 257 -18.75 3.51 6.58
N ARG A 258 -19.11 2.29 6.18
CA ARG A 258 -18.68 1.07 6.83
C ARG A 258 -17.68 0.34 5.93
N ASN A 259 -16.46 0.12 6.43
CA ASN A 259 -15.38 -0.45 5.65
C ASN A 259 -14.91 -1.80 6.20
N SER A 260 -15.44 -2.90 5.64
CA SER A 260 -14.86 -4.24 5.81
C SER A 260 -14.09 -4.72 4.56
N GLY A 261 -13.92 -3.83 3.56
CA GLY A 261 -13.26 -4.04 2.28
C GLY A 261 -12.02 -3.18 2.09
N ASN A 262 -11.84 -2.69 0.87
CA ASN A 262 -10.69 -1.90 0.48
C ASN A 262 -11.13 -0.56 -0.12
N ILE A 263 -10.69 0.54 0.45
CA ILE A 263 -10.76 1.87 -0.15
C ILE A 263 -9.41 2.16 -0.79
N ILE A 264 -9.39 2.50 -2.07
CA ILE A 264 -8.16 2.62 -2.86
C ILE A 264 -8.16 3.96 -3.58
N PHE A 265 -7.31 4.86 -3.20
CA PHE A 265 -7.07 6.06 -3.99
C PHE A 265 -6.27 5.69 -5.23
N SER A 266 -6.77 6.10 -6.40
CA SER A 266 -6.13 5.80 -7.69
C SER A 266 -4.68 6.30 -7.73
N PRO A 267 -3.79 5.62 -8.46
CA PRO A 267 -2.44 6.10 -8.68
C PRO A 267 -2.45 7.51 -9.29
N LEU A 268 -1.57 8.38 -8.80
CA LEU A 268 -1.49 9.76 -9.25
C LEU A 268 -1.02 9.85 -10.71
N ASN A 269 -1.83 10.44 -11.56
CA ASN A 269 -1.45 10.74 -12.93
C ASN A 269 -0.74 12.10 -13.07
N LYS A 270 -0.89 13.01 -12.10
CA LYS A 270 -0.32 14.37 -12.09
C LYS A 270 -0.36 14.92 -10.67
N SER A 271 0.51 14.64 -9.80
CA SER A 271 0.68 15.34 -8.50
C SER A 271 -0.60 15.85 -7.80
N GLU A 272 -1.77 15.38 -8.20
CA GLU A 272 -3.07 15.75 -7.65
C GLU A 272 -3.50 14.67 -6.65
N PHE A 273 -3.68 15.09 -5.40
CA PHE A 273 -4.14 14.24 -4.31
C PHE A 273 -5.64 14.40 -4.10
N ASN A 274 -6.29 13.32 -3.72
CA ASN A 274 -7.73 13.28 -3.56
C ASN A 274 -8.14 13.26 -2.08
N ASN A 275 -9.30 13.81 -1.79
CA ASN A 275 -9.90 13.75 -0.47
C ASN A 275 -11.18 12.90 -0.49
N LEU A 276 -11.29 11.98 0.45
CA LEU A 276 -12.54 11.33 0.82
C LEU A 276 -13.14 12.11 1.99
N ASN A 277 -14.24 12.81 1.74
CA ASN A 277 -14.97 13.56 2.76
C ASN A 277 -16.15 12.74 3.27
N ILE A 278 -16.17 12.46 4.56
CA ILE A 278 -17.24 11.75 5.26
C ILE A 278 -17.91 12.74 6.21
N LYS A 279 -19.15 13.15 5.88
CA LYS A 279 -19.89 14.14 6.69
C LYS A 279 -20.35 13.60 8.05
N GLY A 280 -20.67 12.33 8.12
CA GLY A 280 -21.09 11.61 9.32
C GLY A 280 -20.00 10.68 9.85
N ASP A 281 -20.40 9.46 10.18
CA ASP A 281 -19.57 8.50 10.89
C ASP A 281 -18.83 7.52 9.96
N TYR A 282 -17.69 7.05 10.44
CA TYR A 282 -16.93 5.97 9.82
C TYR A 282 -16.83 4.77 10.74
N SER A 283 -17.13 3.57 10.22
CA SER A 283 -16.98 2.31 10.93
C SER A 283 -15.96 1.41 10.25
N GLY A 284 -14.80 1.22 10.86
CA GLY A 284 -13.78 0.28 10.43
C GLY A 284 -14.17 -1.15 10.78
N GLY A 285 -14.32 -2.00 9.76
CA GLY A 285 -14.58 -3.45 9.89
C GLY A 285 -13.34 -4.29 9.60
N ASN A 286 -12.15 -3.86 10.02
CA ASN A 286 -10.84 -4.41 9.64
C ASN A 286 -10.53 -4.27 8.14
N GLY A 287 -11.15 -3.33 7.47
CA GLY A 287 -10.87 -3.02 6.07
C GLY A 287 -9.53 -2.29 5.89
N THR A 288 -9.21 -2.00 4.64
CA THR A 288 -7.97 -1.28 4.29
C THR A 288 -8.27 0.04 3.59
N ILE A 289 -7.35 1.01 3.71
CA ILE A 289 -7.34 2.23 2.93
C ILE A 289 -5.94 2.40 2.33
N THR A 290 -5.86 2.48 1.01
CA THR A 290 -4.59 2.72 0.30
C THR A 290 -4.51 4.19 -0.12
N LEU A 291 -3.46 4.89 0.33
CA LEU A 291 -3.25 6.34 0.20
C LEU A 291 -1.92 6.63 -0.51
N ASN A 292 -1.93 7.52 -1.50
CA ASN A 292 -0.70 8.06 -2.06
C ASN A 292 -0.18 9.21 -1.18
N THR A 293 1.11 9.23 -0.88
CA THR A 293 1.69 10.23 0.03
C THR A 293 3.11 10.59 -0.40
N VAL A 294 3.40 11.86 -0.56
CA VAL A 294 4.78 12.33 -0.72
C VAL A 294 5.41 12.48 0.64
N LEU A 295 6.42 11.67 0.93
CA LEU A 295 7.20 11.74 2.15
C LEU A 295 8.16 12.94 2.07
N ASN A 296 7.64 14.12 2.36
CA ASN A 296 8.36 15.39 2.47
C ASN A 296 8.34 15.87 3.93
N LYS A 297 8.83 17.08 4.17
CA LYS A 297 8.83 17.67 5.51
C LYS A 297 7.41 17.81 6.09
N GLY A 298 6.40 18.01 5.23
CA GLY A 298 5.03 18.28 5.67
C GLY A 298 4.92 19.60 6.44
N GLY A 299 4.15 19.61 7.51
CA GLY A 299 3.92 20.77 8.35
C GLY A 299 2.75 21.61 7.84
N ASP A 300 3.03 22.71 7.16
CA ASP A 300 2.00 23.60 6.64
C ASP A 300 1.05 22.87 5.66
N LYS A 301 -0.20 23.31 5.65
CA LYS A 301 -1.30 22.64 4.95
C LYS A 301 -1.04 22.42 3.46
N ASP A 302 -0.45 23.39 2.80
CA ASP A 302 -0.08 23.36 1.38
C ASP A 302 1.14 22.46 1.06
N GLN A 303 1.93 22.13 2.08
CA GLN A 303 3.09 21.24 1.97
C GLN A 303 2.73 19.76 2.20
N GLN A 304 1.53 19.47 2.69
CA GLN A 304 1.09 18.12 3.00
C GLN A 304 0.49 17.43 1.76
N LEU A 305 1.35 16.95 0.88
CA LEU A 305 1.02 16.32 -0.39
C LEU A 305 0.63 14.85 -0.17
N SER A 306 -0.64 14.60 0.12
CA SER A 306 -1.17 13.26 0.41
C SER A 306 -2.66 13.17 0.11
N ASP A 307 -3.12 12.00 -0.33
CA ASP A 307 -4.53 11.64 -0.24
C ASP A 307 -4.97 11.69 1.24
N LYS A 308 -6.22 12.06 1.50
CA LYS A 308 -6.73 12.25 2.86
C LYS A 308 -8.11 11.65 3.05
N VAL A 309 -8.34 11.15 4.26
CA VAL A 309 -9.68 10.76 4.73
C VAL A 309 -10.13 11.78 5.79
N LEU A 310 -11.19 12.50 5.49
CA LEU A 310 -11.70 13.62 6.30
C LEU A 310 -13.08 13.26 6.84
N ILE A 311 -13.15 12.97 8.13
CA ILE A 311 -14.34 12.46 8.82
C ILE A 311 -14.86 13.53 9.78
N LYS A 312 -16.07 14.06 9.53
CA LYS A 312 -16.67 15.06 10.43
C LYS A 312 -17.36 14.42 11.66
N GLY A 313 -17.81 13.17 11.56
CA GLY A 313 -18.41 12.40 12.64
C GLY A 313 -17.40 11.64 13.49
N ASN A 314 -17.87 10.53 14.07
CA ASN A 314 -17.09 9.63 14.92
C ASN A 314 -16.49 8.49 14.11
N VAL A 315 -15.45 7.87 14.68
CA VAL A 315 -14.84 6.65 14.15
C VAL A 315 -14.99 5.52 15.15
N SER A 316 -15.47 4.37 14.66
CA SER A 316 -15.53 3.11 15.41
C SER A 316 -14.79 2.00 14.68
N GLY A 317 -14.30 0.99 15.43
CA GLY A 317 -13.57 -0.16 14.87
C GLY A 317 -12.17 0.19 14.38
N GLU A 318 -11.53 -0.74 13.65
CA GLU A 318 -10.15 -0.62 13.20
C GLU A 318 -10.04 -0.66 11.67
N THR A 319 -9.05 0.04 11.13
CA THR A 319 -8.75 0.10 9.69
C THR A 319 -7.25 0.11 9.46
N VAL A 320 -6.79 -0.62 8.45
CA VAL A 320 -5.38 -0.68 8.06
C VAL A 320 -5.10 0.35 6.96
N LEU A 321 -4.15 1.24 7.19
CA LEU A 321 -3.65 2.19 6.21
C LEU A 321 -2.46 1.60 5.44
N LYS A 322 -2.59 1.55 4.12
CA LYS A 322 -1.51 1.20 3.19
C LYS A 322 -1.03 2.46 2.51
N VAL A 323 0.16 2.92 2.86
CA VAL A 323 0.74 4.13 2.27
C VAL A 323 1.60 3.75 1.07
N VAL A 324 1.32 4.37 -0.07
CA VAL A 324 2.16 4.31 -1.28
C VAL A 324 3.12 5.51 -1.24
N PRO A 325 4.38 5.32 -0.80
CA PRO A 325 5.29 6.42 -0.55
C PRO A 325 5.88 6.96 -1.86
N GLN A 326 5.94 8.29 -1.95
CA GLN A 326 6.60 9.04 -3.00
C GLN A 326 7.58 10.05 -2.39
N GLY A 327 8.33 10.76 -3.23
CA GLY A 327 9.26 11.80 -2.77
C GLY A 327 10.62 11.26 -2.31
N ASN A 328 11.36 12.10 -1.58
CA ASN A 328 12.72 11.83 -1.15
C ASN A 328 12.82 11.27 0.28
N GLY A 329 11.79 11.49 1.11
CA GLY A 329 11.79 11.06 2.50
C GLY A 329 12.52 12.04 3.41
N ASP A 330 12.04 13.28 3.48
CA ASP A 330 12.66 14.31 4.30
C ASP A 330 12.33 14.10 5.79
N ASN A 331 13.21 14.60 6.67
CA ASN A 331 12.90 14.63 8.09
C ASN A 331 11.73 15.59 8.34
N THR A 332 10.68 15.11 9.02
CA THR A 332 9.50 15.92 9.33
C THR A 332 9.65 16.76 10.58
N ALA A 333 10.69 16.52 11.41
CA ALA A 333 10.89 17.31 12.61
C ALA A 333 11.11 18.79 12.28
N SER A 334 10.35 19.67 12.91
CA SER A 334 10.63 21.09 12.90
C SER A 334 11.87 21.41 13.76
N ALA A 335 12.41 22.63 13.62
CA ALA A 335 13.58 23.05 14.36
C ALA A 335 13.41 22.86 15.89
N PRO A 336 14.52 22.69 16.64
CA PRO A 336 14.51 22.48 18.09
C PRO A 336 13.67 23.56 18.81
N GLY A 337 12.77 23.14 19.70
CA GLY A 337 11.97 24.03 20.54
C GLY A 337 10.47 23.93 20.38
N ASN A 338 9.95 23.16 19.44
CA ASN A 338 8.50 22.94 19.30
C ASN A 338 8.07 21.67 20.03
N ILE A 339 7.28 21.86 21.06
CA ILE A 339 6.57 20.82 21.80
C ILE A 339 5.71 19.99 20.82
N PHE A 340 5.57 18.69 21.06
CA PHE A 340 4.68 17.76 20.36
C PHE A 340 3.40 18.44 19.88
N SER A 341 3.37 18.85 18.65
CA SER A 341 2.15 19.32 18.00
C SER A 341 1.94 18.54 16.72
N SER A 342 0.68 18.42 16.31
CA SER A 342 0.33 17.89 14.99
C SER A 342 0.79 18.82 13.85
N ARG A 343 1.64 19.79 14.11
CA ARG A 343 2.17 20.71 13.11
C ARG A 343 3.16 20.04 12.17
N ASP A 344 3.93 19.08 12.67
CA ASP A 344 4.94 18.39 11.88
C ASP A 344 4.37 17.23 11.07
N GLY A 345 4.97 16.90 9.94
CA GLY A 345 4.61 15.74 9.13
C GLY A 345 3.32 15.89 8.34
N ILE A 346 2.69 14.77 8.01
CA ILE A 346 1.65 14.69 7.00
C ILE A 346 0.41 14.04 7.61
N SER A 347 -0.71 14.75 7.67
CA SER A 347 -2.00 14.22 8.09
C SER A 347 -2.54 13.26 7.02
N LEU A 348 -2.95 12.06 7.43
CA LEU A 348 -3.59 11.07 6.57
C LEU A 348 -5.09 10.98 6.85
N VAL A 349 -5.49 11.04 8.13
CA VAL A 349 -6.89 10.96 8.55
C VAL A 349 -7.16 12.04 9.59
N GLN A 350 -8.19 12.85 9.37
CA GLN A 350 -8.69 13.80 10.36
C GLN A 350 -10.11 13.48 10.76
N VAL A 351 -10.39 13.56 12.06
CA VAL A 351 -11.68 13.24 12.67
C VAL A 351 -12.15 14.43 13.49
N GLY A 352 -13.37 14.90 13.22
CA GLY A 352 -14.02 15.98 13.97
C GLY A 352 -14.76 15.50 15.22
N GLY A 353 -15.17 14.23 15.27
CA GLY A 353 -15.72 13.54 16.44
C GLY A 353 -14.65 12.74 17.19
N ASP A 354 -15.05 11.65 17.82
CA ASP A 354 -14.15 10.77 18.56
C ASP A 354 -13.64 9.61 17.70
N ALA A 355 -12.42 9.16 17.99
CA ALA A 355 -11.82 7.95 17.44
C ALA A 355 -10.88 7.31 18.46
N ALA A 356 -10.75 5.99 18.52
CA ALA A 356 -9.73 5.34 19.34
C ALA A 356 -8.33 5.54 18.76
N ASP A 357 -7.26 5.48 19.57
CA ASP A 357 -5.89 5.65 19.10
C ASP A 357 -5.46 4.60 18.08
N ASN A 358 -6.05 3.40 18.17
CA ASN A 358 -5.83 2.28 17.26
C ASN A 358 -6.88 2.19 16.15
N ALA A 359 -7.75 3.19 15.98
CA ALA A 359 -8.77 3.17 14.92
C ALA A 359 -8.14 3.07 13.53
N PHE A 360 -6.97 3.67 13.36
CA PHE A 360 -6.15 3.52 12.16
C PHE A 360 -4.75 3.06 12.51
N LYS A 361 -4.23 2.09 11.75
CA LYS A 361 -2.87 1.56 11.92
C LYS A 361 -2.22 1.31 10.55
N LEU A 362 -0.92 1.45 10.44
CA LEU A 362 -0.20 1.09 9.22
C LEU A 362 -0.23 -0.43 9.00
N ASP A 363 -0.16 -0.86 7.73
CA ASP A 363 0.00 -2.28 7.34
C ASP A 363 1.36 -2.86 7.74
N ARG A 364 2.28 -1.99 8.16
CA ARG A 364 3.65 -2.31 8.60
C ARG A 364 4.08 -1.39 9.71
N GLU A 365 5.19 -1.70 10.35
CA GLU A 365 5.71 -0.93 11.48
C GLU A 365 6.04 0.52 11.11
N TYR A 366 6.60 0.75 9.92
CA TYR A 366 6.93 2.07 9.41
C TYR A 366 6.92 2.13 7.89
N ILE A 367 6.81 3.34 7.36
CA ILE A 367 6.93 3.65 5.94
C ILE A 367 8.30 4.26 5.68
N SER A 368 8.88 3.99 4.51
CA SER A 368 10.13 4.61 4.06
C SER A 368 10.15 4.76 2.54
N THR A 369 11.04 5.60 2.03
CA THR A 369 11.31 5.74 0.59
C THR A 369 12.37 4.76 0.08
N GLY A 370 12.65 3.69 0.82
CA GLY A 370 13.64 2.68 0.48
C GLY A 370 15.07 3.20 0.61
N THR A 371 15.78 3.33 -0.51
CA THR A 371 17.20 3.78 -0.51
C THR A 371 17.37 5.29 -0.59
N LYS A 372 16.29 6.06 -0.72
CA LYS A 372 16.38 7.53 -0.87
C LYS A 372 16.56 8.27 0.45
N SER A 373 16.07 7.70 1.55
CA SER A 373 16.11 8.33 2.86
C SER A 373 16.36 7.31 3.97
N PRO A 374 17.10 7.68 5.00
CA PRO A 374 17.31 6.80 6.15
C PRO A 374 16.15 6.79 7.15
N TYR A 375 15.18 7.69 7.05
CA TYR A 375 14.16 7.88 8.08
C TYR A 375 13.05 6.84 8.05
N GLN A 376 12.55 6.48 9.25
CA GLN A 376 11.32 5.72 9.46
C GLN A 376 10.16 6.69 9.69
N TYR A 377 9.11 6.59 8.88
CA TYR A 377 7.86 7.31 9.12
C TYR A 377 6.88 6.37 9.82
N ARG A 378 6.35 6.82 10.97
CA ARG A 378 5.33 6.10 11.74
C ARG A 378 4.05 6.90 11.84
N LEU A 379 2.95 6.22 12.12
CA LEU A 379 1.67 6.86 12.35
C LEU A 379 1.56 7.24 13.82
N PHE A 380 1.30 8.52 14.08
CA PHE A 380 1.05 9.05 15.41
C PHE A 380 -0.35 9.66 15.48
N THR A 381 -0.98 9.58 16.67
CA THR A 381 -2.32 10.09 16.92
C THR A 381 -2.25 11.29 17.83
N TYR A 382 -2.85 12.41 17.43
CA TYR A 382 -2.98 13.64 18.22
C TYR A 382 -4.44 13.87 18.55
N ARG A 383 -4.72 14.39 19.76
CA ARG A 383 -6.08 14.58 20.26
C ARG A 383 -6.27 15.92 20.96
N GLY A 384 -7.47 16.48 20.86
CA GLY A 384 -7.88 17.68 21.58
C GLY A 384 -6.88 18.82 21.43
N ASP A 385 -6.32 19.28 22.53
CA ASP A 385 -5.37 20.41 22.56
C ASP A 385 -4.03 20.14 21.89
N GLN A 386 -3.70 18.87 21.64
CA GLN A 386 -2.49 18.50 20.89
C GLN A 386 -2.63 18.74 19.38
N VAL A 387 -3.86 18.87 18.87
CA VAL A 387 -4.12 19.04 17.45
C VAL A 387 -3.89 20.48 17.02
N ASP A 388 -3.01 20.69 16.04
CA ASP A 388 -2.81 22.00 15.42
C ASP A 388 -3.94 22.30 14.43
N GLN A 389 -4.83 23.22 14.80
CA GLN A 389 -5.97 23.63 13.98
C GLN A 389 -5.56 24.39 12.70
N GLN A 390 -4.32 24.89 12.58
CA GLN A 390 -3.82 25.48 11.33
C GLN A 390 -3.70 24.43 10.21
N SER A 391 -3.52 23.18 10.59
CA SER A 391 -3.51 22.02 9.68
C SER A 391 -4.90 21.41 9.45
N ASN A 392 -5.99 22.09 9.81
CA ASN A 392 -7.35 21.59 9.66
C ASN A 392 -7.79 21.50 8.19
N PHE A 393 -8.08 20.30 7.69
CA PHE A 393 -8.66 20.01 6.37
C PHE A 393 -10.18 19.78 6.41
N LEU A 394 -10.81 19.68 7.60
CA LEU A 394 -12.27 19.48 7.75
C LEU A 394 -13.10 20.75 7.43
N GLY A 395 -12.43 21.88 7.23
CA GLY A 395 -13.08 23.16 6.91
C GLY A 395 -13.63 23.85 8.16
N ASP A 396 -14.93 23.91 8.28
CA ASP A 396 -15.67 24.60 9.36
C ASP A 396 -15.69 23.87 10.69
N LYS A 397 -15.45 22.55 10.69
CA LYS A 397 -15.41 21.73 11.89
C LYS A 397 -13.99 21.62 12.45
N PRO A 398 -13.78 21.83 13.76
CA PRO A 398 -12.47 21.59 14.37
C PRO A 398 -12.08 20.11 14.28
N VAL A 399 -10.79 19.86 14.17
CA VAL A 399 -10.22 18.52 14.23
C VAL A 399 -10.06 18.13 15.70
N ASN A 400 -10.67 17.02 16.11
CA ASN A 400 -10.51 16.45 17.44
C ASN A 400 -9.44 15.37 17.48
N VAL A 401 -9.30 14.58 16.41
CA VAL A 401 -8.27 13.54 16.32
C VAL A 401 -7.58 13.61 14.95
N ASP A 402 -6.26 13.66 14.95
CA ASP A 402 -5.43 13.70 13.73
C ASP A 402 -4.44 12.53 13.72
N PHE A 403 -4.53 11.66 12.71
CA PHE A 403 -3.61 10.57 12.47
C PHE A 403 -2.57 11.01 11.44
N ARG A 404 -1.33 11.23 11.92
CA ARG A 404 -0.26 11.82 11.12
C ARG A 404 0.91 10.90 10.92
N LEU A 405 1.48 10.94 9.74
CA LEU A 405 2.71 10.29 9.38
C LEU A 405 3.88 11.23 9.65
N GLN A 406 4.76 10.83 10.56
CA GLN A 406 5.93 11.62 10.96
C GLN A 406 7.16 10.73 11.06
N THR A 407 8.34 11.35 10.89
CA THR A 407 9.60 10.66 11.22
C THR A 407 9.66 10.37 12.71
N ALA A 408 10.02 9.14 13.03
CA ALA A 408 10.07 8.67 14.40
C ALA A 408 11.44 8.88 15.02
N TYR A 409 11.46 9.11 16.35
CA TYR A 409 12.63 9.25 17.18
C TYR A 409 12.60 8.21 18.30
N LEU A 410 13.76 7.93 18.84
CA LEU A 410 13.93 7.16 20.07
C LEU A 410 14.25 8.17 21.18
N ASP A 411 13.42 8.23 22.22
CA ASP A 411 13.71 9.08 23.38
C ASP A 411 14.81 8.50 24.29
N SER A 412 15.20 9.24 25.31
CA SER A 412 16.22 8.83 26.29
C SER A 412 15.86 7.53 27.03
N SER A 413 14.57 7.22 27.15
CA SER A 413 14.04 6.00 27.78
C SER A 413 13.94 4.82 26.82
N GLY A 414 14.16 5.03 25.52
CA GLY A 414 14.06 4.01 24.49
C GLY A 414 12.64 3.87 23.90
N ASN A 415 11.74 4.82 24.13
CA ASN A 415 10.41 4.83 23.53
C ASN A 415 10.44 5.47 22.15
N VAL A 416 9.53 5.03 21.30
CA VAL A 416 9.31 5.61 19.98
C VAL A 416 8.38 6.81 20.09
N VAL A 417 8.87 7.97 19.73
CA VAL A 417 8.18 9.26 19.83
C VAL A 417 8.17 9.98 18.47
N PRO A 418 7.21 10.87 18.21
CA PRO A 418 7.21 11.70 17.02
C PRO A 418 8.28 12.79 17.09
N GLY A 419 8.77 13.15 15.98
CA GLY A 419 9.66 14.19 15.46
C GLY A 419 10.46 15.14 16.35
N VAL A 420 10.22 15.32 17.62
CA VAL A 420 11.04 16.15 18.52
C VAL A 420 11.16 15.51 19.88
N ASP A 421 12.38 15.45 20.37
CA ASP A 421 12.67 14.99 21.72
C ASP A 421 12.19 16.03 22.74
N PRO A 422 11.36 15.64 23.72
CA PRO A 422 11.06 16.50 24.87
C PRO A 422 12.30 16.90 25.64
N ASP A 423 13.30 16.02 25.73
CA ASP A 423 14.51 16.25 26.51
C ASP A 423 15.52 17.15 25.76
N TYR A 424 15.42 17.26 24.43
CA TYR A 424 16.24 18.19 23.64
C TYR A 424 15.99 19.65 24.01
N ASN A 425 14.78 19.99 24.45
CA ASN A 425 14.44 21.34 24.91
C ASN A 425 15.02 21.69 26.29
N ASN A 426 15.24 20.69 27.14
CA ASN A 426 15.84 20.93 28.45
C ASN A 426 17.37 21.13 28.39
N SER A 427 18.06 20.49 27.46
CA SER A 427 19.51 20.60 27.34
C SER A 427 20.00 21.86 26.65
N ASN A 428 19.17 22.55 25.88
CA ASN A 428 19.53 23.83 25.22
C ASN A 428 19.06 25.09 25.95
N ASN A 429 18.28 24.95 27.04
CA ASN A 429 17.84 26.10 27.82
C ASN A 429 18.85 26.57 28.87
N GLU A 430 20.01 25.92 29.00
CA GLU A 430 21.09 26.41 29.88
C GLU A 430 21.83 27.64 29.32
N ASN A 431 21.55 28.09 28.10
CA ASN A 431 22.10 29.32 27.51
C ASN A 431 21.05 30.40 27.16
N GLY A 432 19.83 30.29 27.64
CA GLY A 432 18.80 31.29 27.50
C GLY A 432 18.86 32.30 28.65
N ASN A 433 19.23 33.51 28.33
CA ASN A 433 19.22 34.69 29.18
C ASN A 433 17.89 34.85 29.96
N GLY A 434 17.73 34.16 31.08
CA GLY A 434 16.59 34.30 31.98
C GLY A 434 16.75 35.54 32.82
N THR A 435 16.00 36.57 32.56
CA THR A 435 15.77 37.64 33.56
C THR A 435 14.95 37.06 34.69
N GLY A 436 15.60 36.32 35.57
CA GLY A 436 15.08 35.91 36.86
C GLY A 436 15.52 36.94 37.91
N ASN A 437 14.51 37.60 38.47
CA ASN A 437 14.70 38.50 39.62
C ASN A 437 14.93 37.66 40.87
N ASP A 438 16.19 37.44 41.23
CA ASP A 438 16.53 36.88 42.54
C ASP A 438 17.53 37.80 43.25
N ASN A 439 17.04 38.35 44.33
CA ASN A 439 17.74 39.14 45.31
C ASN A 439 18.67 38.22 46.13
N GLY A 440 19.96 38.20 45.80
CA GLY A 440 20.96 37.44 46.54
C GLY A 440 22.30 38.14 46.48
N THR A 441 22.66 38.85 47.57
CA THR A 441 23.94 39.48 47.81
C THR A 441 25.09 38.47 47.85
N GLY A 442 26.07 38.59 46.94
CA GLY A 442 27.30 37.82 47.00
C GLY A 442 28.43 38.48 46.19
N ASN A 443 29.35 39.11 46.91
CA ASN A 443 30.53 39.84 46.44
C ASN A 443 31.63 38.88 45.94
N GLY A 444 32.20 39.08 44.75
CA GLY A 444 33.34 38.28 44.27
C GLY A 444 33.92 38.77 42.94
N ASN A 445 34.94 39.59 43.06
CA ASN A 445 35.78 40.17 42.00
C ASN A 445 36.74 39.12 41.39
N GLY A 446 36.86 39.04 40.05
CA GLY A 446 37.85 38.18 39.41
C GLY A 446 37.94 38.35 37.88
N THR A 447 38.75 39.30 37.45
CA THR A 447 39.25 39.44 36.07
C THR A 447 40.25 38.35 35.73
N GLY A 448 40.08 37.64 34.62
CA GLY A 448 41.07 36.69 34.10
C GLY A 448 40.92 36.42 32.62
N ASN A 449 41.71 37.10 31.80
CA ASN A 449 41.92 36.86 30.38
C ASN A 449 42.94 35.70 30.23
N GLY A 450 42.63 34.61 29.56
CA GLY A 450 43.54 33.50 29.36
C GLY A 450 43.27 32.69 28.11
N THR A 451 43.98 32.96 27.03
CA THR A 451 44.15 32.06 25.90
C THR A 451 45.05 30.90 26.33
N GLY A 452 44.54 29.68 26.33
CA GLY A 452 45.26 28.45 26.64
C GLY A 452 44.95 27.34 25.66
N ASN A 453 45.89 27.04 24.77
CA ASN A 453 45.95 25.86 23.93
C ASN A 453 46.41 24.69 24.82
N GLY A 454 45.53 23.73 25.13
CA GLY A 454 45.84 22.59 25.99
C GLY A 454 45.43 21.28 25.36
N THR A 455 46.39 20.54 24.81
CA THR A 455 46.25 19.10 24.52
C THR A 455 46.22 18.35 25.85
N GLY A 456 45.03 17.94 26.26
CA GLY A 456 44.80 17.12 27.45
C GLY A 456 44.41 15.72 27.10
N ASN A 457 45.31 14.78 27.34
CA ASN A 457 45.05 13.34 27.28
C ASN A 457 44.27 12.98 28.57
N GLY A 458 42.95 12.90 28.49
CA GLY A 458 42.07 12.56 29.61
C GLY A 458 41.59 11.14 29.53
N THR A 459 42.11 10.27 30.38
CA THR A 459 41.48 8.98 30.71
C THR A 459 40.09 9.25 31.30
N GLY A 460 39.06 9.13 30.48
CA GLY A 460 37.67 9.36 30.87
C GLY A 460 37.13 8.20 31.68
N ASN A 461 36.83 8.53 32.92
CA ASN A 461 36.00 7.77 33.83
C ASN A 461 34.61 7.61 33.19
N GLY A 462 34.04 6.39 33.22
CA GLY A 462 32.74 6.08 32.60
C GLY A 462 31.61 6.99 33.07
N ASN A 463 31.25 7.91 32.23
CA ASN A 463 30.05 8.67 32.39
C ASN A 463 28.90 7.80 31.86
N THR A 464 27.93 7.48 32.69
CA THR A 464 26.61 7.02 32.27
C THR A 464 25.95 8.18 31.56
N GLY A 465 26.34 8.42 30.30
CA GLY A 465 25.80 9.48 29.47
C GLY A 465 24.31 9.27 29.31
N GLU A 466 23.53 10.27 29.68
CA GLU A 466 22.12 10.38 29.32
C GLU A 466 21.99 10.07 27.83
N ARG A 467 21.20 9.07 27.52
CA ARG A 467 20.95 8.69 26.12
C ARG A 467 20.21 9.86 25.45
N LYS A 468 20.92 10.59 24.61
CA LYS A 468 20.29 11.62 23.76
C LYS A 468 19.30 10.97 22.83
N SER A 469 18.17 11.60 22.61
CA SER A 469 17.21 11.13 21.61
C SER A 469 17.80 11.21 20.20
N ARG A 470 17.45 10.27 19.36
CA ARG A 470 17.95 10.18 17.99
C ARG A 470 16.87 9.78 17.01
N PRO A 471 16.94 10.21 15.74
CA PRO A 471 16.04 9.73 14.71
C PRO A 471 16.11 8.21 14.55
N LEU A 472 14.94 7.58 14.43
CA LEU A 472 14.87 6.19 14.02
C LEU A 472 15.14 6.08 12.52
N ILE A 473 16.16 5.31 12.18
CA ILE A 473 16.54 5.07 10.79
C ILE A 473 16.12 3.68 10.35
N VAL A 474 15.96 3.50 9.03
CA VAL A 474 15.57 2.23 8.44
C VAL A 474 16.54 1.11 8.83
N ARG A 475 16.02 -0.11 9.03
CA ARG A 475 16.82 -1.22 9.56
C ARG A 475 18.10 -1.50 8.77
N GLN A 476 18.04 -1.37 7.44
CA GLN A 476 19.19 -1.58 6.55
C GLN A 476 20.31 -0.54 6.73
N ALA A 477 20.04 0.62 7.32
CA ALA A 477 21.04 1.66 7.51
C ALA A 477 22.19 1.19 8.39
N SER A 478 21.95 0.36 9.40
CA SER A 478 22.98 -0.24 10.24
C SER A 478 23.99 -1.06 9.43
N SER A 479 23.51 -1.84 8.45
CA SER A 479 24.39 -2.58 7.54
C SER A 479 25.14 -1.66 6.57
N TYR A 480 24.50 -0.60 6.05
CA TYR A 480 25.23 0.37 5.21
C TYR A 480 26.36 1.08 5.97
N LEU A 481 26.11 1.47 7.22
CA LEU A 481 27.09 2.14 8.05
C LEU A 481 28.25 1.20 8.47
N SER A 482 27.95 -0.09 8.68
CA SER A 482 28.95 -1.10 9.02
C SER A 482 29.72 -1.64 7.80
N LEU A 483 29.24 -1.45 6.59
CA LEU A 483 29.78 -2.06 5.37
C LEU A 483 31.26 -1.77 5.14
N PRO A 484 31.77 -0.54 5.23
CA PRO A 484 33.20 -0.26 5.01
C PRO A 484 34.10 -1.01 6.00
N ALA A 485 33.73 -1.00 7.30
CA ALA A 485 34.48 -1.70 8.33
C ALA A 485 34.44 -3.23 8.14
N ALA A 486 33.29 -3.78 7.73
CA ALA A 486 33.14 -5.21 7.48
C ALA A 486 33.97 -5.68 6.26
N LEU A 487 34.03 -4.88 5.20
CA LEU A 487 34.87 -5.19 4.05
C LEU A 487 36.35 -5.07 4.37
N SER A 488 36.76 -4.03 5.11
CA SER A 488 38.14 -3.88 5.58
C SER A 488 38.57 -5.05 6.48
N ASN A 489 37.68 -5.49 7.38
CA ASN A 489 37.96 -6.66 8.23
C ASN A 489 38.13 -7.95 7.40
N TYR A 490 37.35 -8.13 6.32
CA TYR A 490 37.53 -9.25 5.41
C TYR A 490 38.87 -9.16 4.63
N SER A 491 39.27 -7.95 4.16
CA SER A 491 40.58 -7.74 3.54
C SER A 491 41.71 -8.16 4.47
N ASN A 492 41.67 -7.71 5.73
CA ASN A 492 42.68 -8.08 6.73
C ASN A 492 42.71 -9.58 6.99
N PHE A 493 41.52 -10.24 7.09
CA PHE A 493 41.45 -11.69 7.21
C PHE A 493 42.15 -12.42 6.06
N VAL A 494 42.05 -11.90 4.82
CA VAL A 494 42.75 -12.47 3.65
C VAL A 494 44.25 -12.19 3.73
N LEU A 495 44.69 -10.97 4.08
CA LEU A 495 46.10 -10.61 4.23
C LEU A 495 46.77 -11.45 5.31
N ASP A 496 46.22 -11.54 6.52
CA ASP A 496 46.74 -12.36 7.62
C ASP A 496 46.97 -13.83 7.22
N ASN A 497 46.11 -14.33 6.34
CA ASN A 497 46.26 -15.70 5.84
C ASN A 497 47.39 -15.80 4.79
N ILE A 498 47.57 -14.76 3.98
CA ILE A 498 48.66 -14.73 2.98
C ILE A 498 50.01 -14.65 3.72
N ASP A 499 50.11 -13.87 4.78
CA ASP A 499 51.34 -13.71 5.58
C ASP A 499 51.81 -15.01 6.27
N ARG A 500 50.88 -15.91 6.60
CA ARG A 500 51.22 -17.24 7.14
C ARG A 500 52.05 -18.11 6.20
N ARG A 501 52.16 -17.77 4.90
CA ARG A 501 53.04 -18.46 3.95
C ARG A 501 54.51 -18.29 4.28
N LEU A 502 54.87 -17.19 4.98
CA LEU A 502 56.24 -16.92 5.41
C LEU A 502 56.81 -18.06 6.24
N GLY A 503 56.03 -18.60 7.19
CA GLY A 503 56.44 -19.76 7.97
C GLY A 503 56.80 -20.97 7.12
N ASP A 504 56.03 -21.22 6.05
CA ASP A 504 56.29 -22.33 5.10
C ASP A 504 57.58 -22.05 4.29
N ILE A 505 57.81 -20.81 3.87
CA ILE A 505 59.03 -20.38 3.13
C ILE A 505 60.27 -20.56 4.01
N TYR A 506 60.21 -20.12 5.27
CA TYR A 506 61.32 -20.26 6.22
C TYR A 506 61.65 -21.71 6.56
N SER A 507 60.64 -22.52 6.83
CA SER A 507 60.78 -23.97 7.13
C SER A 507 61.52 -24.69 6.01
N LYS A 508 61.23 -24.34 4.75
CA LYS A 508 61.85 -24.94 3.59
C LYS A 508 63.26 -24.43 3.33
N ASN A 509 63.53 -23.14 3.65
CA ASN A 509 64.85 -22.55 3.52
C ASN A 509 65.87 -23.20 4.44
N ASN A 510 65.47 -23.52 5.69
CA ASN A 510 66.35 -24.21 6.67
C ASN A 510 66.65 -25.67 6.28
N ASN A 511 65.80 -26.35 5.57
CA ASN A 511 65.99 -27.75 5.13
C ASN A 511 66.77 -27.92 3.81
N LYS A 512 67.31 -26.84 3.23
CA LYS A 512 68.02 -26.85 1.92
C LYS A 512 67.27 -27.56 0.77
N GLN A 513 65.98 -27.78 0.89
CA GLN A 513 65.13 -28.41 -0.15
C GLN A 513 64.13 -27.38 -0.70
N ILE A 514 64.58 -26.22 -1.10
CA ILE A 514 63.71 -25.28 -1.79
C ILE A 514 63.53 -25.85 -3.19
N LYS A 515 62.32 -26.33 -3.48
CA LYS A 515 61.86 -26.52 -4.86
C LYS A 515 61.74 -25.13 -5.50
N ASP A 516 62.18 -25.00 -6.75
CA ASP A 516 62.06 -23.73 -7.49
C ASP A 516 60.59 -23.26 -7.60
N PHE A 517 59.65 -24.11 -7.28
CA PHE A 517 58.23 -23.84 -7.34
C PHE A 517 57.48 -24.60 -6.23
N ASP A 518 56.58 -23.89 -5.51
CA ASP A 518 55.71 -24.46 -4.47
C ASP A 518 54.26 -24.05 -4.71
N PHE A 519 53.34 -24.99 -4.49
CA PHE A 519 51.91 -24.79 -4.63
C PHE A 519 51.23 -25.13 -3.31
N TYR A 520 50.28 -24.28 -2.87
CA TYR A 520 49.54 -24.50 -1.66
C TYR A 520 48.05 -24.19 -1.84
N TYR A 521 47.23 -24.84 -1.03
CA TYR A 521 45.83 -24.50 -0.84
C TYR A 521 45.54 -24.47 0.65
N ARG A 522 44.60 -23.59 1.05
CA ARG A 522 44.21 -23.43 2.44
C ARG A 522 42.72 -23.15 2.54
N PHE A 523 42.08 -23.81 3.54
CA PHE A 523 40.75 -23.41 4.01
C PHE A 523 40.93 -22.53 5.23
N ILE A 524 40.30 -21.39 5.20
CA ILE A 524 40.41 -20.38 6.24
C ILE A 524 39.02 -19.97 6.72
N THR A 525 38.90 -19.79 8.01
CA THR A 525 37.67 -19.33 8.64
C THR A 525 38.02 -18.40 9.79
N SER A 526 37.22 -17.37 9.99
CA SER A 526 37.31 -16.51 11.16
C SER A 526 35.92 -16.22 11.73
N SER A 527 35.88 -15.85 13.00
CA SER A 527 34.70 -15.34 13.67
C SER A 527 35.11 -14.15 14.50
N ASP A 528 34.82 -12.96 13.96
CA ASP A 528 35.34 -11.70 14.46
C ASP A 528 34.23 -10.89 15.13
N SER A 529 34.60 -10.05 16.08
CA SER A 529 33.72 -9.10 16.72
C SER A 529 34.33 -7.71 16.58
N TYR A 530 33.67 -6.86 15.86
CA TYR A 530 34.05 -5.47 15.69
C TYR A 530 33.29 -4.60 16.69
N LYS A 531 34.00 -3.72 17.37
CA LYS A 531 33.44 -2.68 18.22
C LYS A 531 33.73 -1.33 17.60
N SER A 532 32.67 -0.56 17.35
CA SER A 532 32.80 0.83 16.91
C SER A 532 33.39 1.68 18.04
N ASN A 533 34.21 2.65 17.70
CA ASN A 533 34.63 3.71 18.63
C ASN A 533 33.61 4.86 18.72
N LEU A 534 32.52 4.80 17.94
CA LEU A 534 31.35 5.67 18.03
C LEU A 534 30.31 5.01 18.91
N ASP A 535 29.60 5.78 19.72
CA ASP A 535 28.44 5.32 20.46
C ASP A 535 27.23 5.14 19.53
N LEU A 536 26.16 4.53 20.05
CA LEU A 536 24.92 4.30 19.30
C LEU A 536 24.25 5.62 18.87
N ASP A 537 24.38 6.68 19.67
CA ASP A 537 23.79 7.99 19.41
C ASP A 537 24.47 8.71 18.25
N ASN A 538 25.73 8.38 17.99
CA ASN A 538 26.49 8.80 16.80
C ASN A 538 26.46 7.75 15.67
N TYR A 539 25.46 6.85 15.68
CA TYR A 539 25.27 5.80 14.69
C TYR A 539 26.45 4.82 14.55
N GLY A 540 27.20 4.62 15.63
CA GLY A 540 28.20 3.57 15.73
C GLY A 540 27.54 2.20 15.87
N TYR A 541 27.83 1.29 14.95
CA TYR A 541 27.30 -0.06 15.01
C TYR A 541 28.38 -1.10 15.18
N ASP A 542 28.28 -1.88 16.27
CA ASP A 542 29.06 -3.08 16.47
C ASP A 542 28.52 -4.22 15.62
N PHE A 543 29.40 -5.11 15.20
CA PHE A 543 28.97 -6.28 14.45
C PHE A 543 29.78 -7.53 14.78
N LYS A 544 29.18 -8.69 14.53
CA LYS A 544 29.84 -9.97 14.46
C LYS A 544 29.94 -10.40 13.02
N GLN A 545 31.13 -10.82 12.61
CA GLN A 545 31.41 -11.24 11.25
C GLN A 545 31.97 -12.66 11.24
N LYS A 546 31.44 -13.47 10.33
CA LYS A 546 31.97 -14.82 10.05
C LYS A 546 32.47 -14.82 8.61
N ASN A 547 33.73 -15.20 8.46
CA ASN A 547 34.38 -15.29 7.16
C ASN A 547 34.78 -16.73 6.90
N ASN A 548 34.51 -17.21 5.66
CA ASN A 548 34.97 -18.52 5.20
C ASN A 548 35.56 -18.33 3.82
N ALA A 549 36.75 -18.88 3.59
CA ALA A 549 37.37 -18.77 2.28
C ALA A 549 38.28 -19.97 1.99
N MET A 550 38.55 -20.15 0.71
CA MET A 550 39.58 -21.02 0.21
C MET A 550 40.61 -20.20 -0.56
N SER A 551 41.87 -20.41 -0.21
CA SER A 551 43.02 -19.74 -0.83
C SER A 551 43.86 -20.75 -1.58
N ILE A 552 44.21 -20.43 -2.81
CA ILE A 552 45.08 -21.23 -3.66
C ILE A 552 46.21 -20.34 -4.12
N GLY A 553 47.45 -20.76 -3.92
CA GLY A 553 48.59 -19.93 -4.24
C GLY A 553 49.83 -20.72 -4.62
N THR A 554 50.79 -19.97 -5.14
CA THR A 554 52.09 -20.49 -5.54
C THR A 554 53.18 -19.51 -5.14
N ASN A 555 54.33 -20.05 -4.76
CA ASN A 555 55.55 -19.29 -4.56
C ASN A 555 56.65 -19.93 -5.39
N TRP A 556 57.54 -19.10 -5.95
CA TRP A 556 58.69 -19.57 -6.69
C TRP A 556 59.91 -18.71 -6.29
N THR A 557 61.11 -19.33 -6.29
CA THR A 557 62.38 -18.62 -6.12
C THR A 557 62.68 -17.85 -7.41
N ALA A 558 62.55 -16.51 -7.35
CA ALA A 558 62.80 -15.66 -8.49
C ALA A 558 64.28 -15.34 -8.67
N PHE A 559 65.01 -15.09 -7.54
CA PHE A 559 66.41 -14.76 -7.56
C PHE A 559 67.11 -15.38 -6.32
N ASP A 560 68.31 -15.93 -6.52
CA ASP A 560 69.20 -16.42 -5.47
C ASP A 560 70.60 -15.79 -5.67
N TYR A 561 70.93 -14.86 -4.80
CA TYR A 561 72.20 -14.11 -4.83
C TYR A 561 73.15 -14.57 -3.70
N GLY A 562 73.05 -15.78 -3.25
CA GLY A 562 73.87 -16.33 -2.16
C GLY A 562 73.56 -15.79 -0.77
N ASN A 563 73.61 -14.47 -0.58
CA ASN A 563 73.30 -13.83 0.69
C ASN A 563 71.81 -13.40 0.80
N ASN A 564 71.09 -13.32 -0.32
CA ASN A 564 69.74 -12.88 -0.38
C ASN A 564 68.93 -13.79 -1.32
N LYS A 565 67.76 -14.20 -0.89
CA LYS A 565 66.80 -14.93 -1.73
C LYS A 565 65.55 -14.12 -1.90
N VAL A 566 65.05 -14.05 -3.14
CA VAL A 566 63.80 -13.38 -3.46
C VAL A 566 62.76 -14.42 -3.93
N PHE A 567 61.65 -14.45 -3.26
CA PHE A 567 60.52 -15.28 -3.59
C PHE A 567 59.41 -14.37 -4.14
N LEU A 568 58.83 -14.77 -5.27
CA LEU A 568 57.60 -14.18 -5.80
C LEU A 568 56.45 -15.18 -5.66
N GLY A 569 55.25 -14.65 -5.49
CA GLY A 569 54.07 -15.52 -5.40
C GLY A 569 52.84 -14.86 -5.96
N ALA A 570 51.87 -15.72 -6.29
CA ALA A 570 50.54 -15.32 -6.68
C ALA A 570 49.53 -16.15 -5.92
N ASN A 571 48.45 -15.53 -5.52
CA ASN A 571 47.40 -16.14 -4.72
C ASN A 571 46.01 -15.72 -5.23
N TYR A 572 45.06 -16.66 -5.21
CA TYR A 572 43.66 -16.42 -5.44
C TYR A 572 42.86 -16.95 -4.25
N THR A 573 42.10 -16.05 -3.62
CA THR A 573 41.23 -16.37 -2.49
C THR A 573 39.78 -16.10 -2.85
N PHE A 574 38.91 -17.08 -2.67
CA PHE A 574 37.47 -16.94 -2.86
C PHE A 574 36.72 -17.41 -1.63
N GLY A 575 35.65 -16.70 -1.28
CA GLY A 575 34.93 -17.00 -0.06
C GLY A 575 33.67 -16.17 0.15
N ASP A 576 33.13 -16.28 1.33
CA ASP A 576 31.96 -15.53 1.78
C ASP A 576 32.17 -14.91 3.15
N SER A 577 31.48 -13.81 3.35
CA SER A 577 31.42 -13.10 4.63
C SER A 577 29.98 -12.83 5.01
N ARG A 578 29.63 -13.16 6.26
CA ARG A 578 28.35 -12.82 6.86
C ARG A 578 28.55 -11.89 8.04
N THR A 579 27.98 -10.68 7.95
CA THR A 579 28.06 -9.64 8.99
C THR A 579 26.70 -9.41 9.61
N ASN A 580 26.58 -9.54 10.93
CA ASN A 580 25.38 -9.27 11.71
C ASN A 580 25.65 -8.10 12.67
N VAL A 581 24.85 -7.04 12.57
CA VAL A 581 24.94 -5.89 13.48
C VAL A 581 24.37 -6.28 14.84
N THR A 582 25.04 -5.89 15.96
CA THR A 582 24.74 -6.42 17.31
C THR A 582 24.20 -5.39 18.30
N ASN A 583 24.43 -4.10 18.10
CA ASN A 583 24.06 -3.05 19.05
C ASN A 583 22.91 -2.15 18.57
N SER A 584 22.04 -2.65 17.70
CA SER A 584 20.83 -1.93 17.32
C SER A 584 19.69 -2.25 18.29
N SER A 585 18.93 -1.24 18.69
CA SER A 585 17.75 -1.38 19.55
C SER A 585 16.55 -2.05 18.86
N GLN A 586 16.68 -2.38 17.58
CA GLN A 586 15.66 -3.04 16.75
C GLN A 586 16.29 -4.22 16.01
N GLU A 587 15.46 -5.15 15.52
CA GLU A 587 15.91 -6.19 14.60
C GLU A 587 16.76 -5.57 13.49
N SER A 588 18.03 -5.87 13.48
CA SER A 588 18.98 -5.32 12.54
C SER A 588 19.02 -6.11 11.25
N SER A 589 19.34 -5.43 10.16
CA SER A 589 19.71 -6.08 8.92
C SER A 589 21.02 -6.85 9.06
N TYR A 590 21.27 -7.77 8.15
CA TYR A 590 22.57 -8.44 8.03
C TYR A 590 23.05 -8.44 6.58
N MET A 591 24.36 -8.59 6.39
CA MET A 591 24.98 -8.65 5.08
C MET A 591 25.53 -10.04 4.80
N VAL A 592 25.42 -10.47 3.54
CA VAL A 592 26.15 -11.64 3.01
C VAL A 592 26.86 -11.19 1.75
N VAL A 593 28.18 -11.33 1.72
CA VAL A 593 29.04 -10.88 0.64
C VAL A 593 29.94 -12.03 0.19
N ASN A 594 29.95 -12.32 -1.09
CA ASN A 594 30.93 -13.20 -1.71
C ASN A 594 32.12 -12.36 -2.16
N ALA A 595 33.33 -12.85 -1.92
CA ALA A 595 34.57 -12.17 -2.21
C ALA A 595 35.50 -13.02 -3.10
N ASN A 596 36.17 -12.36 -4.02
CA ASN A 596 37.24 -12.93 -4.84
C ASN A 596 38.44 -11.99 -4.76
N THR A 597 39.59 -12.47 -4.26
CA THR A 597 40.77 -11.66 -4.06
C THR A 597 41.95 -12.26 -4.83
N PHE A 598 42.60 -11.43 -5.62
CA PHE A 598 43.83 -11.76 -6.33
C PHE A 598 44.98 -11.05 -5.65
N SER A 599 46.05 -11.78 -5.32
CA SER A 599 47.20 -11.21 -4.62
C SER A 599 48.49 -11.59 -5.30
N LEU A 600 49.42 -10.63 -5.32
CA LEU A 600 50.82 -10.83 -5.68
C LEU A 600 51.66 -10.61 -4.42
N THR A 601 52.69 -11.44 -4.26
CA THR A 601 53.54 -11.37 -3.09
C THR A 601 55.02 -11.35 -3.52
N GLY A 602 55.83 -10.64 -2.75
CA GLY A 602 57.27 -10.58 -2.95
C GLY A 602 57.99 -10.59 -1.59
N THR A 603 58.82 -11.62 -1.36
CA THR A 603 59.53 -11.81 -0.08
C THR A 603 61.04 -11.83 -0.37
N LEU A 604 61.79 -10.98 0.30
CA LEU A 604 63.27 -10.99 0.33
C LEU A 604 63.72 -11.51 1.69
N ILE A 605 64.55 -12.55 1.68
CA ILE A 605 65.13 -13.13 2.91
C ILE A 605 66.66 -13.05 2.82
N ASN A 606 67.32 -12.49 3.84
CA ASN A 606 68.74 -12.42 3.95
C ASN A 606 69.33 -13.55 4.83
N VAL A 607 70.57 -13.98 4.58
CA VAL A 607 71.26 -15.02 5.36
C VAL A 607 71.38 -14.72 6.87
N ASN A 608 71.22 -13.46 7.29
CA ASN A 608 71.18 -13.06 8.71
C ASN A 608 69.75 -13.02 9.29
N ASP A 609 68.80 -13.70 8.65
CA ASP A 609 67.39 -13.86 9.03
C ASP A 609 66.58 -12.56 9.09
N TYR A 610 67.01 -11.52 8.38
CA TYR A 610 66.18 -10.36 8.08
C TYR A 610 65.28 -10.67 6.88
N TYR A 611 64.07 -10.19 6.94
CA TYR A 611 63.18 -10.28 5.77
C TYR A 611 62.43 -8.98 5.50
N ILE A 612 62.00 -8.83 4.27
CA ILE A 612 61.04 -7.84 3.82
C ILE A 612 59.98 -8.63 3.04
N ASP A 613 58.73 -8.49 3.41
CA ASP A 613 57.61 -9.04 2.69
C ASP A 613 56.68 -7.97 2.20
N GLY A 614 56.21 -8.11 0.97
CA GLY A 614 55.24 -7.22 0.35
C GLY A 614 54.09 -8.00 -0.24
N VAL A 615 52.87 -7.55 0.02
CA VAL A 615 51.64 -8.12 -0.54
C VAL A 615 50.83 -7.01 -1.26
N LEU A 616 50.46 -7.26 -2.48
CA LEU A 616 49.57 -6.41 -3.25
C LEU A 616 48.33 -7.22 -3.58
N SER A 617 47.15 -6.76 -3.16
CA SER A 617 45.89 -7.49 -3.37
C SER A 617 44.83 -6.62 -4.01
N TYR A 618 43.98 -7.26 -4.83
CA TYR A 618 42.79 -6.68 -5.40
C TYR A 618 41.59 -7.58 -5.11
N GLY A 619 40.63 -7.06 -4.36
CA GLY A 619 39.42 -7.77 -3.93
C GLY A 619 38.18 -7.28 -4.65
N LEU A 620 37.35 -8.23 -5.11
CA LEU A 620 36.04 -8.00 -5.72
C LEU A 620 34.95 -8.56 -4.81
N TYR A 621 34.00 -7.72 -4.40
CA TYR A 621 32.92 -8.04 -3.48
C TYR A 621 31.57 -7.92 -4.14
N ASN A 622 30.73 -8.94 -4.00
CA ASN A 622 29.36 -8.95 -4.50
C ASN A 622 28.42 -9.65 -3.53
N GLY A 623 27.39 -8.97 -3.10
CA GLY A 623 26.50 -9.51 -2.07
C GLY A 623 25.18 -8.80 -1.96
N HIS A 624 24.50 -9.03 -0.82
CA HIS A 624 23.22 -8.42 -0.53
C HIS A 624 23.10 -8.08 0.96
N ILE A 625 22.33 -7.03 1.23
CA ILE A 625 21.82 -6.70 2.55
C ILE A 625 20.41 -7.29 2.67
N TYR A 626 20.13 -7.90 3.81
CA TYR A 626 18.88 -8.58 4.13
C TYR A 626 18.21 -7.94 5.34
N ASN A 627 16.88 -7.84 5.29
CA ASN A 627 16.02 -7.55 6.42
C ASN A 627 15.01 -8.69 6.54
N ASN A 628 14.94 -9.38 7.68
CA ASN A 628 14.04 -10.52 7.91
C ASN A 628 14.03 -11.56 6.75
N ARG A 629 15.22 -11.91 6.21
CA ARG A 629 15.43 -12.81 5.07
C ARG A 629 15.05 -12.24 3.69
N GLU A 630 14.49 -11.05 3.62
CA GLU A 630 14.22 -10.37 2.37
C GLU A 630 15.46 -9.60 1.88
N LYS A 631 15.75 -9.72 0.58
CA LYS A 631 16.83 -8.97 -0.06
C LYS A 631 16.41 -7.51 -0.26
N ILE A 632 17.06 -6.59 0.47
CA ILE A 632 16.74 -5.16 0.41
C ILE A 632 17.63 -4.43 -0.58
N SER A 633 18.92 -4.79 -0.64
CA SER A 633 19.88 -4.07 -1.47
C SER A 633 21.00 -4.98 -1.93
N ARG A 634 21.62 -4.61 -3.04
CA ARG A 634 22.81 -5.25 -3.58
C ARG A 634 24.06 -4.49 -3.16
N VAL A 635 25.08 -5.23 -2.70
CA VAL A 635 26.42 -4.71 -2.41
C VAL A 635 27.32 -5.06 -3.58
N LYS A 636 28.01 -4.04 -4.12
CA LYS A 636 29.15 -4.20 -5.04
C LYS A 636 30.25 -3.28 -4.55
N ALA A 637 31.43 -3.82 -4.33
CA ALA A 637 32.58 -3.06 -3.91
C ALA A 637 33.85 -3.74 -4.46
N ASP A 638 34.94 -3.01 -4.45
CA ASP A 638 36.28 -3.51 -4.70
C ASP A 638 37.24 -2.93 -3.66
N SER A 639 38.34 -3.62 -3.41
CA SER A 639 39.43 -3.14 -2.55
C SER A 639 40.75 -3.26 -3.28
N PHE A 640 41.64 -2.39 -2.88
CA PHE A 640 43.06 -2.46 -3.23
C PHE A 640 43.84 -2.38 -1.92
N ASP A 641 44.57 -3.44 -1.62
CA ASP A 641 45.27 -3.59 -0.37
C ASP A 641 46.79 -3.72 -0.61
N LEU A 642 47.57 -3.02 0.17
CA LEU A 642 49.02 -3.08 0.19
C LEU A 642 49.49 -3.36 1.61
N SER A 643 50.30 -4.42 1.78
CA SER A 643 50.98 -4.73 3.03
C SER A 643 52.49 -4.75 2.79
N ILE A 644 53.25 -4.18 3.71
CA ILE A 644 54.70 -4.27 3.74
C ILE A 644 55.10 -4.60 5.17
N GLU A 645 55.86 -5.67 5.34
CA GLU A 645 56.33 -6.18 6.61
C GLU A 645 57.84 -6.27 6.65
N PHE A 646 58.43 -5.89 7.79
CA PHE A 646 59.87 -6.02 8.06
C PHE A 646 60.02 -6.82 9.34
N GLY A 647 60.84 -7.85 9.29
CA GLY A 647 61.09 -8.64 10.47
C GLY A 647 62.51 -9.19 10.52
N LYS A 648 62.85 -9.69 11.69
CA LYS A 648 64.07 -10.43 11.93
C LYS A 648 63.78 -11.61 12.84
N ARG A 649 64.31 -12.77 12.49
CA ARG A 649 64.26 -13.96 13.32
C ARG A 649 65.45 -14.03 14.25
N PHE A 650 65.24 -14.40 15.49
CA PHE A 650 66.26 -14.63 16.51
C PHE A 650 66.10 -16.00 17.09
N ASP A 651 67.13 -16.85 16.94
CA ASP A 651 67.23 -18.15 17.62
C ASP A 651 67.71 -17.93 19.07
N LEU A 652 66.83 -18.12 20.04
CA LEU A 652 67.18 -17.93 21.48
C LEU A 652 67.76 -19.18 22.12
N VAL A 653 67.31 -20.38 21.80
CA VAL A 653 67.77 -21.72 22.20
C VAL A 653 67.31 -22.75 21.19
N ASN A 654 67.89 -23.94 21.16
CA ASN A 654 67.73 -25.02 20.17
C ASN A 654 66.30 -25.34 19.68
N SER A 655 65.29 -24.66 20.19
CA SER A 655 63.89 -24.86 19.76
C SER A 655 62.97 -23.68 20.05
N LEU A 656 63.54 -22.51 20.41
CA LEU A 656 62.76 -21.28 20.64
C LEU A 656 63.26 -20.16 19.73
N GLU A 657 62.43 -19.76 18.81
CA GLU A 657 62.64 -18.66 17.87
C GLU A 657 61.71 -17.50 18.22
N ILE A 658 62.21 -16.28 18.21
CA ILE A 658 61.42 -15.06 18.38
C ILE A 658 61.55 -14.23 17.08
N GLU A 659 60.44 -13.80 16.55
CA GLU A 659 60.35 -12.99 15.34
C GLU A 659 59.57 -11.71 15.65
N PRO A 660 60.23 -10.63 16.07
CA PRO A 660 59.57 -9.33 16.11
C PRO A 660 59.31 -8.80 14.70
N GLN A 661 58.09 -8.37 14.51
CA GLN A 661 57.54 -7.84 13.26
C GLN A 661 57.26 -6.35 13.43
#